data_fb2122ad4d3fd4bd5655e4181216f757
#
_entry.id   fb2122ad4d3fd4bd5655e4181216f757
#
_cell.length_a   1.000
_cell.length_b   1.000
_cell.length_c   1.000
_cell.angle_alpha   90.00
_cell.angle_beta   90.00
_cell.angle_gamma   90.00
#
_symmetry.space_group_name_H-M   'P 1'
#
loop_
_entity.id
_entity.type
_entity.pdbx_description
1 polymer ?
#
loop_
_entity_poly.entity_id
_entity_poly.type
_entity_poly.pdbx_seq_one_letter_code
_entity_poly.pdbx_strand_id
1 'polypeptide(L)'
;MKHICNILFLIATILLLQCCDEPAVKDERKERIIKIAVVLTDDSRDRWDRIINLAQNNIRKATDVYPVIEFYDEDSYDMMTLAYDLARDESIVCVIGCESEANTDVLAYQMSRLKRPKPMFTFNTSQEVIRKYARCGFMWGLSESDITQSEILLSQIASDVINHNVALIACNSTYGQTFIDWFAFQASELGINPLAIRSYEHIAEIEPIMKELSTLDCPILCVPNSALEAVEMMKFTDYGYFSHKAFSHKTLDLMKRTDIDSEYVAYGVTMVSNPSSGFQDIYEARYGHLPIFGEAQLYDAIMVTSLAYVVSEELGMPLNQAVADLLAGEDHYLGAWTSEGIEMAYEMIVDQHIVPSISGALGELAFTPEKHTIINYSTYAVEYLNDYKFYHTDFVTRGGGVGSSEHSAWIWNKVFDQDFDYKQEDEDIKDYEGTKAVLIATSSGWDNYRHQADVLAYYQYLKQNNFTDDDILLIMADDLASDKKNPYPGQIIRDNLSLENLYTDVTIDYKLDDLTPADLKQILLGRRSEKLPTVLDSTDGHNILLIWTGHGVPGSLLWDDNRNMITGRYMSELFNEMYSAGKYRKMFGVIEACYSGSVAMECVGVPKLLLMTATNDKETSKAELYSSVWRTYLTNSFNAAVLKTLQERNIHGLSVKDLYKEVFSQTMGSHVTLYNAENFGNVFFNPIGPFFSN
;
A
#
# COMPACT_ATOMS: atom_id res chain seq x y z
N MET A 1 46.84 16.85 66.55
CA MET A 1 46.02 15.74 66.00
C MET A 1 44.98 16.16 64.98
N LYS A 2 44.25 17.26 65.13
CA LYS A 2 43.23 17.70 64.11
C LYS A 2 43.82 18.10 62.76
N HIS A 3 45.04 18.66 62.68
CA HIS A 3 45.66 19.03 61.41
C HIS A 3 46.24 17.84 60.61
N ILE A 4 46.64 16.76 61.29
CA ILE A 4 47.18 15.56 60.62
C ILE A 4 46.00 14.72 60.01
N CYS A 5 44.85 14.69 60.69
CA CYS A 5 43.64 14.02 60.13
C CYS A 5 43.12 14.73 58.86
N ASN A 6 43.15 16.08 58.80
CA ASN A 6 42.66 16.82 57.64
C ASN A 6 43.60 16.67 56.44
N ILE A 7 44.93 16.54 56.64
CA ILE A 7 45.92 16.28 55.58
C ILE A 7 45.78 14.87 55.03
N LEU A 8 45.58 13.90 55.93
CA LEU A 8 45.32 12.48 55.50
C LEU A 8 43.97 12.31 54.80
N PHE A 9 42.93 13.07 55.16
CA PHE A 9 41.64 13.08 54.44
C PHE A 9 41.75 13.75 53.05
N LEU A 10 42.55 14.84 52.93
CA LEU A 10 42.83 15.49 51.66
C LEU A 10 43.67 14.63 50.73
N ILE A 11 44.67 13.94 51.24
CA ILE A 11 45.50 12.99 50.46
C ILE A 11 44.69 11.76 50.04
N ALA A 12 43.80 11.27 50.90
CA ALA A 12 42.89 10.15 50.52
C ALA A 12 41.86 10.57 49.48
N THR A 13 41.35 11.81 49.51
CA THR A 13 40.44 12.35 48.51
C THR A 13 41.14 12.64 47.18
N ILE A 14 42.38 13.03 47.17
CA ILE A 14 43.20 13.25 45.96
C ILE A 14 43.61 11.87 45.35
N LEU A 15 43.87 10.87 46.18
CA LEU A 15 44.14 9.49 45.71
C LEU A 15 42.88 8.78 45.18
N LEU A 16 41.71 9.12 45.70
CA LEU A 16 40.45 8.61 45.16
C LEU A 16 39.99 9.33 43.88
N LEU A 17 40.48 10.55 43.64
CA LEU A 17 40.22 11.28 42.40
C LEU A 17 41.27 10.96 41.29
N GLN A 18 42.36 10.28 41.60
CA GLN A 18 43.35 9.77 40.64
C GLN A 18 43.09 8.30 40.20
N CYS A 19 42.09 7.64 40.76
CA CYS A 19 41.72 6.26 40.37
C CYS A 19 40.51 6.20 39.37
N CYS A 20 40.13 7.35 38.79
CA CYS A 20 39.10 7.36 37.79
C CYS A 20 39.55 8.25 36.62
N ASP A 21 40.62 7.87 35.92
CA ASP A 21 40.94 8.24 34.55
C ASP A 21 42.13 7.43 34.08
N GLU A 22 41.97 6.09 34.04
CA GLU A 22 42.59 5.40 32.92
C GLU A 22 41.66 5.71 31.72
N PRO A 23 42.16 6.34 30.67
CA PRO A 23 41.42 6.40 29.42
C PRO A 23 41.18 4.91 29.07
N ALA A 24 39.93 4.49 28.96
CA ALA A 24 39.60 3.20 28.41
C ALA A 24 40.47 3.05 27.16
N VAL A 25 41.34 2.06 27.14
CA VAL A 25 42.11 1.68 25.97
C VAL A 25 41.01 1.33 24.97
N LYS A 26 40.71 2.26 24.05
CA LYS A 26 39.90 1.93 22.88
C LYS A 26 40.63 0.75 22.26
N ASP A 27 40.03 -0.44 22.39
CA ASP A 27 40.51 -1.62 21.68
C ASP A 27 40.70 -1.13 20.23
N GLU A 28 41.93 -1.26 19.70
CA GLU A 28 42.23 -0.84 18.34
C GLU A 28 41.56 -1.85 17.39
N ARG A 29 40.22 -1.83 17.36
CA ARG A 29 39.47 -2.61 16.40
C ARG A 29 39.81 -2.09 15.01
N LYS A 30 40.11 -3.04 14.13
CA LYS A 30 40.46 -2.73 12.75
C LYS A 30 39.23 -2.08 12.08
N GLU A 31 39.43 -0.91 11.49
CA GLU A 31 38.40 -0.19 10.75
C GLU A 31 37.75 -1.11 9.69
N ARG A 32 36.41 -1.23 9.74
CA ARG A 32 35.58 -2.02 8.82
C ARG A 32 35.10 -1.12 7.71
N ILE A 33 35.63 -1.27 6.51
CA ILE A 33 35.24 -0.47 5.34
C ILE A 33 34.09 -1.21 4.62
N ILE A 34 32.96 -0.53 4.46
CA ILE A 34 31.82 -1.01 3.69
C ILE A 34 31.52 -0.08 2.53
N LYS A 35 31.06 -0.64 1.41
CA LYS A 35 30.65 0.14 0.24
C LYS A 35 29.13 0.16 0.13
N ILE A 36 28.58 1.34 -0.04
CA ILE A 36 27.15 1.58 -0.25
C ILE A 36 26.99 2.31 -1.59
N ALA A 37 26.17 1.76 -2.47
CA ALA A 37 25.80 2.46 -3.71
C ALA A 37 24.62 3.40 -3.45
N VAL A 38 24.73 4.65 -3.90
CA VAL A 38 23.67 5.64 -3.85
C VAL A 38 23.31 6.02 -5.28
N VAL A 39 22.06 5.81 -5.67
CA VAL A 39 21.54 6.03 -7.03
C VAL A 39 20.45 7.09 -6.94
N LEU A 40 20.79 8.35 -7.16
CA LEU A 40 19.92 9.52 -7.03
C LEU A 40 20.25 10.52 -8.15
N THR A 41 19.37 11.52 -8.35
CA THR A 41 19.63 12.55 -9.37
C THR A 41 20.82 13.47 -8.98
N ASP A 42 21.67 13.82 -9.94
CA ASP A 42 22.84 14.71 -9.71
C ASP A 42 22.44 16.20 -9.64
N ASP A 43 21.25 16.57 -10.05
CA ASP A 43 20.71 17.96 -10.00
C ASP A 43 20.83 18.61 -8.60
N SER A 44 21.08 17.83 -7.58
CA SER A 44 21.19 18.24 -6.18
C SER A 44 22.44 17.70 -5.49
N ARG A 45 23.54 17.46 -6.24
CA ARG A 45 24.75 16.80 -5.76
C ARG A 45 25.32 17.42 -4.48
N ASP A 46 25.43 18.74 -4.42
CA ASP A 46 25.94 19.45 -3.22
C ASP A 46 25.12 19.14 -1.96
N ARG A 47 23.82 18.93 -2.12
CA ARG A 47 22.90 18.52 -1.06
C ARG A 47 23.22 17.11 -0.57
N TRP A 48 23.37 16.19 -1.49
CA TRP A 48 23.70 14.79 -1.19
C TRP A 48 25.08 14.67 -0.52
N ASP A 49 26.08 15.39 -1.03
CA ASP A 49 27.43 15.41 -0.44
C ASP A 49 27.44 15.93 1.00
N ARG A 50 26.60 16.93 1.32
CA ARG A 50 26.47 17.42 2.72
C ARG A 50 25.96 16.32 3.65
N ILE A 51 24.91 15.61 3.25
CA ILE A 51 24.30 14.54 4.06
C ILE A 51 25.22 13.33 4.18
N ILE A 52 25.83 12.90 3.09
CA ILE A 52 26.81 11.81 3.07
C ILE A 52 27.94 12.12 4.04
N ASN A 53 28.52 13.32 3.95
CA ASN A 53 29.59 13.74 4.85
C ASN A 53 29.15 13.81 6.32
N LEU A 54 27.90 14.24 6.59
CA LEU A 54 27.36 14.27 7.95
C LEU A 54 27.23 12.84 8.52
N ALA A 55 26.62 11.94 7.78
CA ALA A 55 26.43 10.54 8.18
C ALA A 55 27.79 9.83 8.38
N GLN A 56 28.69 9.92 7.40
CA GLN A 56 30.04 9.34 7.50
C GLN A 56 30.81 9.83 8.74
N ASN A 57 30.77 11.14 9.01
CA ASN A 57 31.43 11.72 10.17
C ASN A 57 30.86 11.23 11.49
N ASN A 58 29.54 11.14 11.61
CA ASN A 58 28.88 10.66 12.83
C ASN A 58 29.18 9.17 13.06
N ILE A 59 29.05 8.35 12.03
CA ILE A 59 29.31 6.90 12.09
C ILE A 59 30.77 6.63 12.44
N ARG A 60 31.71 7.29 11.78
CA ARG A 60 33.14 7.10 12.02
C ARG A 60 33.59 7.52 13.42
N LYS A 61 32.94 8.51 14.02
CA LYS A 61 33.20 8.90 15.42
C LYS A 61 32.69 7.88 16.41
N ALA A 62 31.56 7.27 16.10
CA ALA A 62 30.78 6.45 17.00
C ALA A 62 31.14 4.95 16.92
N THR A 63 31.67 4.49 15.79
CA THR A 63 31.87 3.08 15.48
C THR A 63 33.24 2.83 14.87
N ASP A 64 33.58 1.57 14.62
CA ASP A 64 34.73 1.16 13.80
C ASP A 64 34.36 0.96 12.31
N VAL A 65 33.14 1.36 11.89
CA VAL A 65 32.68 1.26 10.51
C VAL A 65 32.94 2.54 9.75
N TYR A 66 33.45 2.41 8.53
CA TYR A 66 33.57 3.51 7.58
C TYR A 66 32.79 3.22 6.29
N PRO A 67 31.61 3.83 6.11
CA PRO A 67 30.85 3.68 4.87
C PRO A 67 31.49 4.50 3.75
N VAL A 68 31.91 3.82 2.70
CA VAL A 68 32.36 4.45 1.43
C VAL A 68 31.15 4.51 0.50
N ILE A 69 30.79 5.70 0.08
CA ILE A 69 29.63 5.93 -0.79
C ILE A 69 30.09 6.01 -2.24
N GLU A 70 29.55 5.11 -3.07
CA GLU A 70 29.66 5.16 -4.52
C GLU A 70 28.35 5.76 -5.08
N PHE A 71 28.46 6.99 -5.57
CA PHE A 71 27.30 7.74 -6.08
C PHE A 71 27.15 7.57 -7.58
N TYR A 72 25.93 7.29 -8.01
CA TYR A 72 25.52 7.13 -9.40
C TYR A 72 24.35 8.07 -9.69
N ASP A 73 24.48 8.89 -10.73
CA ASP A 73 23.41 9.75 -11.18
C ASP A 73 22.40 8.93 -11.98
N GLU A 74 21.17 8.79 -11.47
CA GLU A 74 20.15 7.91 -12.07
C GLU A 74 19.71 8.32 -13.48
N ASP A 75 19.91 9.59 -13.86
CA ASP A 75 19.57 10.13 -15.17
C ASP A 75 20.68 9.91 -16.22
N SER A 76 21.91 9.65 -15.76
CA SER A 76 23.10 9.54 -16.61
C SER A 76 23.44 8.10 -17.01
N TYR A 77 22.85 7.09 -16.37
CA TYR A 77 23.13 5.68 -16.62
C TYR A 77 21.99 4.97 -17.33
N ASP A 78 22.33 3.95 -18.13
CA ASP A 78 21.35 2.91 -18.47
C ASP A 78 21.02 2.08 -17.24
N MET A 79 19.86 2.34 -16.67
CA MET A 79 19.43 1.75 -15.39
C MET A 79 19.34 0.23 -15.43
N MET A 80 19.05 -0.38 -16.58
CA MET A 80 19.04 -1.85 -16.70
C MET A 80 20.44 -2.43 -16.49
N THR A 81 21.46 -1.82 -17.07
CA THR A 81 22.86 -2.24 -16.93
C THR A 81 23.37 -1.91 -15.52
N LEU A 82 23.15 -0.70 -15.02
CA LEU A 82 23.58 -0.30 -13.69
C LEU A 82 22.97 -1.22 -12.60
N ALA A 83 21.67 -1.46 -12.64
CA ALA A 83 20.99 -2.31 -11.67
C ALA A 83 21.50 -3.76 -11.72
N TYR A 84 21.80 -4.28 -12.93
CA TYR A 84 22.41 -5.59 -13.10
C TYR A 84 23.80 -5.69 -12.45
N ASP A 85 24.63 -4.67 -12.65
CA ASP A 85 25.99 -4.62 -12.12
C ASP A 85 25.99 -4.44 -10.58
N LEU A 86 25.21 -3.48 -10.07
CA LEU A 86 25.10 -3.24 -8.63
C LEU A 86 24.56 -4.46 -7.86
N ALA A 87 23.58 -5.15 -8.43
CA ALA A 87 23.05 -6.36 -7.81
C ALA A 87 24.12 -7.45 -7.64
N ARG A 88 25.10 -7.54 -8.53
CA ARG A 88 26.11 -8.62 -8.58
C ARG A 88 27.48 -8.23 -8.04
N ASP A 89 27.73 -6.95 -7.81
CA ASP A 89 29.00 -6.50 -7.20
C ASP A 89 29.04 -6.87 -5.72
N GLU A 90 29.75 -7.94 -5.37
CA GLU A 90 29.85 -8.43 -3.99
C GLU A 90 30.52 -7.43 -3.03
N SER A 91 31.20 -6.40 -3.53
CA SER A 91 31.80 -5.36 -2.68
C SER A 91 30.77 -4.37 -2.14
N ILE A 92 29.60 -4.22 -2.79
CA ILE A 92 28.51 -3.36 -2.37
C ILE A 92 27.59 -4.12 -1.42
N VAL A 93 27.42 -3.59 -0.21
CA VAL A 93 26.61 -4.21 0.85
C VAL A 93 25.13 -3.78 0.81
N CYS A 94 24.86 -2.56 0.34
CA CYS A 94 23.53 -1.97 0.29
C CYS A 94 23.40 -1.05 -0.91
N VAL A 95 22.18 -0.88 -1.42
CA VAL A 95 21.84 0.10 -2.45
C VAL A 95 20.78 1.07 -1.92
N ILE A 96 20.99 2.37 -2.08
CA ILE A 96 20.08 3.43 -1.66
C ILE A 96 19.63 4.22 -2.90
N GLY A 97 18.35 4.34 -3.10
CA GLY A 97 17.72 5.00 -4.27
C GLY A 97 16.66 4.07 -4.87
N CYS A 98 15.99 4.42 -5.93
CA CYS A 98 16.08 5.64 -6.73
C CYS A 98 15.00 6.66 -6.29
N GLU A 99 15.00 7.85 -6.91
CA GLU A 99 13.91 8.81 -6.79
C GLU A 99 12.78 8.49 -7.78
N SER A 100 13.12 8.01 -8.99
CA SER A 100 12.16 7.61 -10.02
C SER A 100 11.51 6.25 -9.73
N GLU A 101 10.20 6.16 -9.93
CA GLU A 101 9.42 4.93 -9.80
C GLU A 101 9.92 3.82 -10.73
N ALA A 102 10.12 4.17 -12.00
CA ALA A 102 10.57 3.22 -13.01
C ALA A 102 11.96 2.67 -12.71
N ASN A 103 12.89 3.54 -12.28
CA ASN A 103 14.25 3.13 -11.93
C ASN A 103 14.28 2.31 -10.64
N THR A 104 13.43 2.64 -9.66
CA THR A 104 13.25 1.85 -8.44
C THR A 104 12.78 0.43 -8.79
N ASP A 105 11.79 0.30 -9.68
CA ASP A 105 11.27 -1.01 -10.11
C ASP A 105 12.36 -1.86 -10.80
N VAL A 106 13.13 -1.25 -11.70
CA VAL A 106 14.24 -1.91 -12.40
C VAL A 106 15.31 -2.40 -11.41
N LEU A 107 15.70 -1.56 -10.46
CA LEU A 107 16.71 -1.90 -9.45
C LEU A 107 16.23 -3.01 -8.52
N ALA A 108 15.02 -2.87 -7.96
CA ALA A 108 14.42 -3.88 -7.09
C ALA A 108 14.20 -5.21 -7.81
N TYR A 109 13.83 -5.18 -9.09
CA TYR A 109 13.70 -6.39 -9.90
C TYR A 109 15.03 -7.15 -9.99
N GLN A 110 16.15 -6.48 -10.27
CA GLN A 110 17.46 -7.13 -10.33
C GLN A 110 17.88 -7.70 -8.96
N MET A 111 17.61 -6.97 -7.87
CA MET A 111 17.86 -7.46 -6.50
C MET A 111 17.03 -8.71 -6.18
N SER A 112 15.76 -8.74 -6.52
CA SER A 112 14.85 -9.87 -6.26
C SER A 112 15.26 -11.17 -6.95
N ARG A 113 16.11 -11.11 -7.96
CA ARG A 113 16.61 -12.29 -8.70
C ARG A 113 17.82 -12.95 -8.05
N LEU A 114 18.39 -12.34 -7.03
CA LEU A 114 19.51 -12.90 -6.30
C LEU A 114 19.02 -13.93 -5.28
N LYS A 115 19.83 -14.98 -5.04
CA LYS A 115 19.55 -15.94 -3.95
C LYS A 115 19.62 -15.29 -2.57
N ARG A 116 20.43 -14.26 -2.44
CA ARG A 116 20.58 -13.43 -1.24
C ARG A 116 20.56 -11.98 -1.69
N PRO A 117 19.39 -11.36 -1.77
CA PRO A 117 19.26 -9.95 -2.10
C PRO A 117 20.03 -9.08 -1.11
N LYS A 118 20.59 -7.98 -1.58
CA LYS A 118 21.18 -6.95 -0.71
C LYS A 118 20.06 -6.08 -0.15
N PRO A 119 20.22 -5.48 1.04
CA PRO A 119 19.34 -4.43 1.50
C PRO A 119 19.23 -3.30 0.46
N MET A 120 18.02 -2.82 0.27
CA MET A 120 17.72 -1.69 -0.58
C MET A 120 16.83 -0.72 0.18
N PHE A 121 17.26 0.55 0.25
CA PHE A 121 16.43 1.65 0.72
C PHE A 121 16.02 2.52 -0.46
N THR A 122 14.78 2.94 -0.51
CA THR A 122 14.29 3.82 -1.57
C THR A 122 13.56 5.04 -1.01
N PHE A 123 13.62 6.15 -1.73
CA PHE A 123 12.85 7.37 -1.43
C PHE A 123 11.57 7.43 -2.26
N ASN A 124 11.31 6.39 -3.03
CA ASN A 124 10.13 6.31 -3.85
C ASN A 124 8.86 6.32 -2.99
N THR A 125 7.88 7.11 -3.38
CA THR A 125 6.59 7.25 -2.68
C THR A 125 5.49 6.39 -3.27
N SER A 126 5.74 5.77 -4.45
CA SER A 126 4.75 4.96 -5.14
C SER A 126 4.41 3.68 -4.37
N GLN A 127 3.19 3.62 -3.87
CA GLN A 127 2.64 2.43 -3.22
C GLN A 127 2.74 1.19 -4.12
N GLU A 128 2.49 1.35 -5.40
CA GLU A 128 2.52 0.23 -6.35
C GLU A 128 3.90 -0.42 -6.42
N VAL A 129 4.97 0.38 -6.56
CA VAL A 129 6.34 -0.13 -6.65
C VAL A 129 6.75 -0.81 -5.35
N ILE A 130 6.47 -0.20 -4.21
CA ILE A 130 6.87 -0.77 -2.91
C ILE A 130 6.12 -2.06 -2.61
N ARG A 131 4.81 -2.15 -2.89
CA ARG A 131 4.02 -3.37 -2.69
C ARG A 131 4.50 -4.57 -3.51
N LYS A 132 5.05 -4.34 -4.70
CA LYS A 132 5.61 -5.43 -5.52
C LYS A 132 6.68 -6.24 -4.77
N TYR A 133 7.46 -5.58 -3.91
CA TYR A 133 8.62 -6.16 -3.25
C TYR A 133 8.50 -6.23 -1.73
N ALA A 134 7.40 -5.78 -1.14
CA ALA A 134 7.18 -5.69 0.31
C ALA A 134 7.48 -7.00 1.06
N ARG A 135 7.09 -8.15 0.47
CA ARG A 135 7.30 -9.46 1.08
C ARG A 135 8.64 -10.13 0.75
N CYS A 136 9.46 -9.49 -0.07
CA CYS A 136 10.76 -10.04 -0.46
C CYS A 136 11.85 -9.86 0.62
N GLY A 137 11.57 -9.06 1.66
CA GLY A 137 12.42 -8.91 2.84
C GLY A 137 13.77 -8.22 2.61
N PHE A 138 13.92 -7.47 1.51
CA PHE A 138 15.16 -6.77 1.19
C PHE A 138 14.99 -5.27 0.93
N MET A 139 13.77 -4.77 0.76
CA MET A 139 13.50 -3.37 0.40
C MET A 139 12.69 -2.66 1.48
N TRP A 140 13.09 -1.43 1.79
CA TRP A 140 12.41 -0.51 2.72
C TRP A 140 12.22 0.85 2.05
N GLY A 141 10.97 1.34 2.04
CA GLY A 141 10.63 2.68 1.58
C GLY A 141 10.80 3.69 2.71
N LEU A 142 11.78 4.58 2.62
CA LEU A 142 12.01 5.68 3.58
C LEU A 142 11.13 6.90 3.30
N SER A 143 10.05 6.70 2.58
CA SER A 143 9.02 7.70 2.29
C SER A 143 7.66 7.09 2.56
N GLU A 144 6.74 7.89 3.05
CA GLU A 144 5.36 7.47 3.16
C GLU A 144 4.69 7.46 1.80
N SER A 145 3.62 6.69 1.65
CA SER A 145 3.01 6.47 0.33
C SER A 145 2.29 7.71 -0.20
N ASP A 146 2.19 7.82 -1.52
CA ASP A 146 1.40 8.83 -2.23
C ASP A 146 -0.08 8.82 -1.82
N ILE A 147 -0.58 7.68 -1.35
CA ILE A 147 -1.94 7.53 -0.84
C ILE A 147 -2.15 8.44 0.38
N THR A 148 -1.25 8.41 1.33
CA THR A 148 -1.29 9.29 2.52
C THR A 148 -1.11 10.75 2.14
N GLN A 149 -0.24 11.03 1.17
CA GLN A 149 -0.04 12.38 0.66
C GLN A 149 -1.33 12.96 0.05
N SER A 150 -2.00 12.17 -0.79
CA SER A 150 -3.30 12.55 -1.39
C SER A 150 -4.35 12.85 -0.32
N GLU A 151 -4.42 12.03 0.72
CA GLU A 151 -5.37 12.22 1.81
C GLU A 151 -5.11 13.49 2.61
N ILE A 152 -3.84 13.82 2.89
CA ILE A 152 -3.47 15.06 3.61
C ILE A 152 -3.84 16.29 2.77
N LEU A 153 -3.54 16.29 1.47
CA LEU A 153 -3.92 17.37 0.56
C LEU A 153 -5.44 17.56 0.49
N LEU A 154 -6.19 16.47 0.38
CA LEU A 154 -7.64 16.54 0.40
C LEU A 154 -8.19 16.99 1.75
N SER A 155 -7.58 16.59 2.86
CA SER A 155 -7.95 17.07 4.20
C SER A 155 -7.70 18.57 4.36
N GLN A 156 -6.60 19.09 3.80
CA GLN A 156 -6.31 20.52 3.76
C GLN A 156 -7.37 21.25 2.93
N ILE A 157 -7.67 20.76 1.73
CA ILE A 157 -8.73 21.32 0.89
C ILE A 157 -10.09 21.32 1.62
N ALA A 158 -10.42 20.23 2.31
CA ALA A 158 -11.67 20.12 3.08
C ALA A 158 -11.79 21.15 4.19
N SER A 159 -10.69 21.52 4.83
CA SER A 159 -10.66 22.53 5.88
C SER A 159 -10.71 23.95 5.35
N ASP A 160 -10.18 24.19 4.15
CA ASP A 160 -10.02 25.54 3.59
C ASP A 160 -11.21 25.99 2.74
N VAL A 161 -12.07 25.05 2.28
CA VAL A 161 -13.10 25.32 1.27
C VAL A 161 -14.51 25.06 1.76
N ILE A 162 -15.38 26.03 1.55
CA ILE A 162 -16.78 26.00 2.03
C ILE A 162 -17.69 25.13 1.15
N ASN A 163 -17.42 25.01 -0.16
CA ASN A 163 -18.31 24.36 -1.10
C ASN A 163 -18.11 22.84 -1.26
N HIS A 164 -17.14 22.25 -0.56
CA HIS A 164 -16.83 20.81 -0.57
C HIS A 164 -16.71 20.18 -1.97
N ASN A 165 -16.23 20.95 -2.96
CA ASN A 165 -15.94 20.45 -4.29
C ASN A 165 -14.44 20.48 -4.56
N VAL A 166 -13.94 19.61 -5.43
CA VAL A 166 -12.53 19.55 -5.83
C VAL A 166 -12.37 18.98 -7.23
N ALA A 167 -11.34 19.40 -7.95
CA ALA A 167 -10.92 18.79 -9.20
C ALA A 167 -9.46 18.28 -9.08
N LEU A 168 -9.09 17.31 -9.91
CA LEU A 168 -7.75 16.76 -9.99
C LEU A 168 -7.18 16.89 -11.40
N ILE A 169 -5.92 17.33 -11.48
CA ILE A 169 -5.07 17.14 -12.65
C ILE A 169 -3.80 16.39 -12.24
N ALA A 170 -3.50 15.26 -12.89
CA ALA A 170 -2.34 14.44 -12.57
C ALA A 170 -1.57 14.00 -13.82
N CYS A 171 -0.25 13.88 -13.70
CA CYS A 171 0.59 13.31 -14.75
C CYS A 171 0.21 11.84 -15.03
N ASN A 172 0.27 11.42 -16.30
CA ASN A 172 0.06 10.02 -16.68
C ASN A 172 1.36 9.21 -16.45
N SER A 173 1.69 8.99 -15.19
CA SER A 173 2.83 8.19 -14.71
C SER A 173 2.37 7.30 -13.57
N THR A 174 3.17 6.33 -13.17
CA THR A 174 2.88 5.48 -11.98
C THR A 174 2.59 6.35 -10.74
N TYR A 175 3.32 7.45 -10.57
CA TYR A 175 3.09 8.42 -9.50
C TYR A 175 1.71 9.08 -9.58
N GLY A 176 1.40 9.71 -10.72
CA GLY A 176 0.10 10.37 -10.90
C GLY A 176 -1.08 9.40 -10.89
N GLN A 177 -0.87 8.17 -11.35
CA GLN A 177 -1.90 7.13 -11.35
C GLN A 177 -2.36 6.78 -9.92
N THR A 178 -1.45 6.78 -8.94
CA THR A 178 -1.84 6.56 -7.52
C THR A 178 -2.85 7.62 -7.07
N PHE A 179 -2.63 8.89 -7.40
CA PHE A 179 -3.59 9.96 -7.06
C PHE A 179 -4.92 9.76 -7.77
N ILE A 180 -4.91 9.46 -9.07
CA ILE A 180 -6.14 9.21 -9.84
C ILE A 180 -6.95 8.07 -9.22
N ASP A 181 -6.29 6.98 -8.86
CA ASP A 181 -6.93 5.79 -8.32
C ASP A 181 -7.54 5.97 -6.93
N TRP A 182 -6.94 6.83 -6.10
CA TRP A 182 -7.36 7.04 -4.72
C TRP A 182 -8.20 8.30 -4.49
N PHE A 183 -8.15 9.26 -5.42
CA PHE A 183 -8.75 10.58 -5.25
C PHE A 183 -10.25 10.52 -4.94
N ALA A 184 -11.03 9.81 -5.76
CA ALA A 184 -12.48 9.75 -5.58
C ALA A 184 -12.88 9.05 -4.27
N PHE A 185 -12.14 8.00 -3.90
CA PHE A 185 -12.29 7.30 -2.64
C PHE A 185 -12.05 8.25 -1.45
N GLN A 186 -10.88 8.85 -1.39
CA GLN A 186 -10.49 9.72 -0.27
C GLN A 186 -11.33 10.99 -0.19
N ALA A 187 -11.69 11.60 -1.33
CA ALA A 187 -12.59 12.74 -1.36
C ALA A 187 -13.97 12.40 -0.78
N SER A 188 -14.52 11.24 -1.14
CA SER A 188 -15.79 10.74 -0.60
C SER A 188 -15.74 10.54 0.91
N GLU A 189 -14.63 9.98 1.42
CA GLU A 189 -14.37 9.79 2.85
C GLU A 189 -14.41 11.10 3.64
N LEU A 190 -13.85 12.15 3.05
CA LEU A 190 -13.78 13.49 3.63
C LEU A 190 -15.03 14.34 3.38
N GLY A 191 -16.04 13.77 2.72
CA GLY A 191 -17.26 14.50 2.37
C GLY A 191 -17.06 15.55 1.27
N ILE A 192 -16.00 15.41 0.46
CA ILE A 192 -15.72 16.29 -0.68
C ILE A 192 -16.24 15.64 -1.96
N ASN A 193 -16.78 16.46 -2.86
CA ASN A 193 -17.34 16.01 -4.13
C ASN A 193 -16.33 16.22 -5.28
N PRO A 194 -15.80 15.17 -5.91
CA PRO A 194 -14.91 15.27 -7.06
C PRO A 194 -15.71 15.69 -8.31
N LEU A 195 -15.46 16.89 -8.85
CA LEU A 195 -16.14 17.40 -10.04
C LEU A 195 -15.48 16.92 -11.33
N ALA A 196 -14.16 16.82 -11.35
CA ALA A 196 -13.41 16.37 -12.53
C ALA A 196 -12.10 15.68 -12.13
N ILE A 197 -11.72 14.68 -12.92
CA ILE A 197 -10.42 14.03 -12.86
C ILE A 197 -9.84 14.08 -14.27
N ARG A 198 -8.64 14.65 -14.43
CA ARG A 198 -7.95 14.76 -15.71
C ARG A 198 -6.51 14.26 -15.56
N SER A 199 -6.04 13.59 -16.59
CA SER A 199 -4.64 13.21 -16.72
C SER A 199 -4.02 13.81 -17.98
N TYR A 200 -2.71 14.02 -17.96
CA TYR A 200 -1.93 14.50 -19.10
C TYR A 200 -0.66 13.66 -19.26
N GLU A 201 -0.21 13.51 -20.49
CA GLU A 201 1.03 12.80 -20.85
C GLU A 201 2.15 13.78 -21.21
N HIS A 202 1.78 14.89 -21.85
CA HIS A 202 2.72 15.90 -22.28
C HIS A 202 2.39 17.27 -21.71
N ILE A 203 3.43 18.06 -21.38
CA ILE A 203 3.29 19.40 -20.81
C ILE A 203 2.36 20.32 -21.63
N ALA A 204 2.30 20.15 -22.95
CA ALA A 204 1.42 20.94 -23.82
C ALA A 204 -0.08 20.69 -23.59
N GLU A 205 -0.43 19.60 -22.89
CA GLU A 205 -1.82 19.26 -22.57
C GLU A 205 -2.29 19.96 -21.28
N ILE A 206 -1.36 20.48 -20.48
CA ILE A 206 -1.68 21.14 -19.21
C ILE A 206 -2.53 22.39 -19.43
N GLU A 207 -2.14 23.25 -20.37
CA GLU A 207 -2.87 24.52 -20.64
C GLU A 207 -4.36 24.31 -20.94
N PRO A 208 -4.78 23.47 -21.92
CA PRO A 208 -6.20 23.27 -22.20
C PRO A 208 -6.95 22.62 -21.04
N ILE A 209 -6.33 21.70 -20.30
CA ILE A 209 -6.93 21.05 -19.14
C ILE A 209 -7.14 22.08 -18.01
N MET A 210 -6.12 22.85 -17.67
CA MET A 210 -6.21 23.84 -16.60
C MET A 210 -7.25 24.92 -16.92
N LYS A 211 -7.37 25.36 -18.20
CA LYS A 211 -8.43 26.27 -18.63
C LYS A 211 -9.82 25.68 -18.50
N GLU A 212 -9.99 24.39 -18.72
CA GLU A 212 -11.26 23.69 -18.45
C GLU A 212 -11.54 23.68 -16.94
N LEU A 213 -10.59 23.19 -16.13
CA LEU A 213 -10.77 23.03 -14.69
C LEU A 213 -10.98 24.37 -13.97
N SER A 214 -10.33 25.46 -14.39
CA SER A 214 -10.51 26.79 -13.81
C SER A 214 -11.93 27.35 -13.96
N THR A 215 -12.76 26.76 -14.82
CA THR A 215 -14.19 27.12 -14.94
C THR A 215 -15.09 26.48 -13.88
N LEU A 216 -14.57 25.52 -13.11
CA LEU A 216 -15.36 24.71 -12.16
C LEU A 216 -15.40 25.35 -10.78
N ASP A 217 -15.32 26.50 -10.47
CA ASP A 217 -15.44 27.15 -9.15
C ASP A 217 -15.14 26.19 -7.96
N CYS A 218 -13.97 25.53 -8.01
CA CYS A 218 -13.47 24.63 -6.98
C CYS A 218 -11.93 24.61 -6.97
N PRO A 219 -11.31 24.26 -5.82
CA PRO A 219 -9.89 24.01 -5.75
C PRO A 219 -9.44 22.92 -6.73
N ILE A 220 -8.22 23.04 -7.24
CA ILE A 220 -7.61 22.06 -8.11
C ILE A 220 -6.45 21.43 -7.37
N LEU A 221 -6.48 20.10 -7.20
CA LEU A 221 -5.35 19.31 -6.77
C LEU A 221 -4.45 19.03 -7.98
N CYS A 222 -3.24 19.53 -7.93
CA CYS A 222 -2.25 19.48 -8.99
C CYS A 222 -1.16 18.44 -8.66
N VAL A 223 -1.00 17.43 -9.51
CA VAL A 223 0.00 16.37 -9.34
C VAL A 223 0.96 16.38 -10.53
N PRO A 224 1.94 17.30 -10.55
CA PRO A 224 2.96 17.38 -11.58
C PRO A 224 4.02 16.28 -11.39
N ASN A 225 4.71 15.92 -12.46
CA ASN A 225 5.87 15.04 -12.41
C ASN A 225 7.20 15.82 -12.31
N SER A 226 7.18 17.10 -12.54
CA SER A 226 8.37 17.97 -12.53
C SER A 226 8.04 19.41 -12.10
N ALA A 227 9.10 20.14 -11.69
CA ALA A 227 9.00 21.56 -11.38
C ALA A 227 8.48 22.40 -12.57
N LEU A 228 8.84 22.04 -13.80
CA LEU A 228 8.40 22.77 -14.99
C LEU A 228 6.88 22.61 -15.20
N GLU A 229 6.36 21.41 -15.02
CA GLU A 229 4.92 21.14 -15.11
C GLU A 229 4.15 21.82 -13.99
N ALA A 230 4.70 21.84 -12.76
CA ALA A 230 4.09 22.56 -11.64
C ALA A 230 3.93 24.06 -11.96
N VAL A 231 4.97 24.71 -12.44
CA VAL A 231 4.96 26.12 -12.80
C VAL A 231 4.05 26.38 -14.01
N GLU A 232 3.93 25.44 -14.94
CA GLU A 232 2.97 25.54 -16.05
C GLU A 232 1.52 25.55 -15.54
N MET A 233 1.18 24.69 -14.56
CA MET A 233 -0.16 24.67 -13.93
C MET A 233 -0.46 25.98 -13.19
N MET A 234 0.51 26.54 -12.51
CA MET A 234 0.36 27.81 -11.74
C MET A 234 -0.07 29.02 -12.60
N LYS A 235 0.16 29.00 -13.91
CA LYS A 235 -0.20 30.11 -14.82
C LYS A 235 -1.71 30.28 -15.04
N PHE A 236 -2.52 29.31 -14.63
CA PHE A 236 -3.95 29.25 -14.99
C PHE A 236 -4.90 29.34 -13.80
N THR A 237 -4.38 29.56 -12.61
CA THR A 237 -5.14 29.68 -11.36
C THR A 237 -4.56 30.77 -10.50
N ASP A 238 -5.34 31.32 -9.58
CA ASP A 238 -4.86 32.30 -8.59
C ASP A 238 -4.19 31.60 -7.39
N TYR A 239 -4.48 30.32 -7.16
CA TYR A 239 -3.88 29.46 -6.16
C TYR A 239 -4.06 27.98 -6.55
N GLY A 240 -3.29 27.07 -5.93
CA GLY A 240 -3.41 25.64 -6.18
C GLY A 240 -2.85 24.80 -5.05
N TYR A 241 -3.29 23.54 -4.99
CA TYR A 241 -2.78 22.54 -4.05
C TYR A 241 -1.90 21.54 -4.79
N PHE A 242 -0.67 21.37 -4.34
CA PHE A 242 0.35 20.63 -5.09
C PHE A 242 0.91 19.47 -4.31
N SER A 243 1.15 18.36 -5.00
CA SER A 243 1.90 17.22 -4.48
C SER A 243 3.38 17.58 -4.26
N HIS A 244 4.11 16.76 -3.49
CA HIS A 244 5.48 17.07 -3.04
C HIS A 244 6.48 17.36 -4.18
N LYS A 245 6.30 16.79 -5.36
CA LYS A 245 7.19 17.01 -6.51
C LYS A 245 7.18 18.46 -7.02
N ALA A 246 6.16 19.25 -6.67
CA ALA A 246 6.10 20.66 -6.98
C ALA A 246 7.05 21.52 -6.10
N PHE A 247 7.37 21.04 -4.90
CA PHE A 247 8.12 21.83 -3.91
C PHE A 247 9.62 21.51 -3.95
N SER A 248 10.32 22.20 -4.83
CA SER A 248 11.77 22.12 -4.99
C SER A 248 12.37 23.52 -5.20
N HIS A 249 13.65 23.69 -4.93
CA HIS A 249 14.34 24.92 -5.28
C HIS A 249 14.23 25.26 -6.77
N LYS A 250 14.17 24.24 -7.63
CA LYS A 250 13.97 24.40 -9.06
C LYS A 250 12.61 25.02 -9.38
N THR A 251 11.56 24.67 -8.63
CA THR A 251 10.23 25.31 -8.77
C THR A 251 10.31 26.78 -8.43
N LEU A 252 10.93 27.15 -7.30
CA LEU A 252 11.10 28.55 -6.90
C LEU A 252 11.90 29.37 -7.94
N ASP A 253 12.97 28.78 -8.48
CA ASP A 253 13.78 29.43 -9.53
C ASP A 253 12.99 29.59 -10.84
N LEU A 254 12.15 28.64 -11.20
CA LEU A 254 11.28 28.74 -12.37
C LEU A 254 10.16 29.78 -12.16
N MET A 255 9.56 29.83 -10.97
CA MET A 255 8.57 30.87 -10.64
C MET A 255 9.15 32.29 -10.80
N LYS A 256 10.40 32.51 -10.38
CA LYS A 256 11.12 33.79 -10.56
C LYS A 256 11.36 34.15 -12.02
N ARG A 257 11.56 33.16 -12.88
CA ARG A 257 11.85 33.34 -14.32
C ARG A 257 10.63 33.37 -15.20
N THR A 258 9.52 32.87 -14.67
CA THR A 258 8.22 32.84 -15.32
C THR A 258 7.38 33.97 -14.73
N ASP A 259 6.56 34.61 -15.52
CA ASP A 259 5.71 35.73 -15.08
C ASP A 259 4.51 35.25 -14.27
N ILE A 260 4.80 34.52 -13.15
CA ILE A 260 3.77 34.13 -12.18
C ILE A 260 3.41 35.36 -11.36
N ASP A 261 2.10 35.57 -11.12
CA ASP A 261 1.64 36.68 -10.32
C ASP A 261 2.28 36.63 -8.91
N SER A 262 2.76 37.77 -8.43
CA SER A 262 3.33 37.87 -7.09
C SER A 262 2.30 37.63 -5.96
N GLU A 263 1.01 37.68 -6.26
CA GLU A 263 -0.08 37.36 -5.34
C GLU A 263 -0.43 35.86 -5.36
N TYR A 264 0.16 35.05 -6.27
CA TYR A 264 -0.10 33.62 -6.36
C TYR A 264 0.40 32.88 -5.10
N VAL A 265 -0.47 32.02 -4.57
CA VAL A 265 -0.14 31.16 -3.43
C VAL A 265 -0.25 29.68 -3.85
N ALA A 266 0.83 28.93 -3.70
CA ALA A 266 0.81 27.49 -3.86
C ALA A 266 0.81 26.84 -2.48
N TYR A 267 -0.20 26.01 -2.22
CA TYR A 267 -0.25 25.14 -1.05
C TYR A 267 0.22 23.74 -1.41
N GLY A 268 0.73 23.01 -0.45
CA GLY A 268 1.09 21.62 -0.72
C GLY A 268 1.63 20.90 0.49
N VAL A 269 2.14 19.70 0.24
CA VAL A 269 2.71 18.83 1.27
C VAL A 269 4.09 18.37 0.87
N THR A 270 4.93 18.10 1.86
CA THR A 270 6.20 17.41 1.69
C THR A 270 6.51 16.57 2.93
N MET A 271 7.34 15.57 2.76
CA MET A 271 7.84 14.77 3.85
C MET A 271 9.04 15.45 4.49
N VAL A 272 9.03 15.57 5.80
CA VAL A 272 10.12 16.22 6.56
C VAL A 272 10.57 15.32 7.69
N SER A 273 11.78 15.56 8.19
CA SER A 273 12.24 14.95 9.44
C SER A 273 11.32 15.34 10.59
N ASN A 274 11.11 14.41 11.54
CA ASN A 274 10.30 14.69 12.71
C ASN A 274 10.96 15.79 13.56
N PRO A 275 10.29 16.91 13.85
CA PRO A 275 10.85 17.97 14.69
C PRO A 275 11.28 17.48 16.08
N SER A 276 10.56 16.50 16.63
CA SER A 276 10.88 15.94 17.96
C SER A 276 12.15 15.09 17.98
N SER A 277 12.70 14.72 16.82
CA SER A 277 13.99 14.01 16.75
C SER A 277 15.17 14.91 17.15
N GLY A 278 15.04 16.21 16.99
CA GLY A 278 16.16 17.16 17.17
C GLY A 278 17.13 17.24 15.98
N PHE A 279 16.96 16.42 14.96
CA PHE A 279 17.79 16.44 13.75
C PHE A 279 17.67 17.77 13.00
N GLN A 280 16.45 18.32 12.90
CA GLN A 280 16.21 19.60 12.23
C GLN A 280 17.01 20.74 12.86
N ASP A 281 17.02 20.83 14.19
CA ASP A 281 17.73 21.88 14.92
C ASP A 281 19.25 21.82 14.67
N ILE A 282 19.81 20.61 14.72
CA ILE A 282 21.25 20.39 14.46
C ILE A 282 21.59 20.70 13.00
N TYR A 283 20.73 20.29 12.08
CA TYR A 283 20.92 20.50 10.65
C TYR A 283 20.84 21.99 10.31
N GLU A 284 19.82 22.71 10.80
CA GLU A 284 19.64 24.13 10.59
C GLU A 284 20.81 24.96 11.22
N ALA A 285 21.21 24.62 12.43
CA ALA A 285 22.34 25.27 13.09
C ALA A 285 23.65 25.10 12.28
N ARG A 286 23.80 24.00 11.57
CA ARG A 286 25.02 23.70 10.79
C ARG A 286 24.99 24.28 9.38
N TYR A 287 23.85 24.26 8.70
CA TYR A 287 23.73 24.58 7.28
C TYR A 287 22.90 25.83 6.99
N GLY A 288 22.19 26.39 7.98
CA GLY A 288 21.44 27.63 7.87
C GLY A 288 20.06 27.49 7.22
N HIS A 289 19.58 26.26 7.03
CA HIS A 289 18.26 25.96 6.52
C HIS A 289 17.78 24.58 7.03
N LEU A 290 16.48 24.36 7.03
CA LEU A 290 15.89 23.07 7.39
C LEU A 290 16.23 21.99 6.35
N PRO A 291 16.30 20.71 6.75
CA PRO A 291 16.45 19.62 5.81
C PRO A 291 15.22 19.53 4.90
N ILE A 292 15.45 19.26 3.61
CA ILE A 292 14.38 19.02 2.64
C ILE A 292 14.23 17.52 2.36
N PHE A 293 13.19 17.15 1.61
CA PHE A 293 12.92 15.77 1.24
C PHE A 293 14.16 15.04 0.69
N GLY A 294 14.40 13.85 1.16
CA GLY A 294 15.53 12.99 0.79
C GLY A 294 16.76 13.10 1.71
N GLU A 295 16.97 14.24 2.37
CA GLU A 295 18.18 14.45 3.18
C GLU A 295 18.19 13.62 4.46
N ALA A 296 17.08 13.63 5.22
CA ALA A 296 16.94 12.79 6.40
C ALA A 296 16.87 11.29 6.02
N GLN A 297 16.22 10.98 4.92
CA GLN A 297 16.13 9.62 4.37
C GLN A 297 17.51 9.04 4.05
N LEU A 298 18.35 9.82 3.35
CA LEU A 298 19.70 9.38 3.00
C LEU A 298 20.58 9.19 4.24
N TYR A 299 20.48 10.11 5.22
CA TYR A 299 21.17 9.97 6.49
C TYR A 299 20.82 8.65 7.16
N ASP A 300 19.53 8.37 7.31
CA ASP A 300 19.03 7.16 7.99
C ASP A 300 19.41 5.90 7.23
N ALA A 301 19.30 5.87 5.91
CA ALA A 301 19.69 4.71 5.11
C ALA A 301 21.18 4.35 5.31
N ILE A 302 22.08 5.35 5.34
CA ILE A 302 23.51 5.11 5.56
C ILE A 302 23.77 4.66 7.01
N MET A 303 23.11 5.27 7.98
CA MET A 303 23.25 4.94 9.40
C MET A 303 22.71 3.52 9.68
N VAL A 304 21.50 3.21 9.25
CA VAL A 304 20.90 1.86 9.43
C VAL A 304 21.75 0.79 8.78
N THR A 305 22.23 1.02 7.54
CA THR A 305 23.11 0.06 6.85
C THR A 305 24.39 -0.18 7.64
N SER A 306 25.00 0.86 8.20
CA SER A 306 26.23 0.75 8.95
C SER A 306 26.07 -0.03 10.25
N LEU A 307 25.02 0.25 11.01
CA LEU A 307 24.69 -0.51 12.23
C LEU A 307 24.26 -1.95 11.92
N ALA A 308 23.47 -2.15 10.86
CA ALA A 308 23.07 -3.49 10.43
C ALA A 308 24.27 -4.35 10.01
N TYR A 309 25.28 -3.73 9.40
CA TYR A 309 26.53 -4.43 9.09
C TYR A 309 27.25 -4.89 10.37
N VAL A 310 27.31 -4.04 11.41
CA VAL A 310 27.84 -4.43 12.72
C VAL A 310 27.06 -5.61 13.31
N VAL A 311 25.73 -5.52 13.33
CA VAL A 311 24.85 -6.61 13.81
C VAL A 311 25.13 -7.91 13.04
N SER A 312 25.22 -7.81 11.70
CA SER A 312 25.47 -8.99 10.85
C SER A 312 26.80 -9.66 11.16
N GLU A 313 27.89 -8.90 11.36
CA GLU A 313 29.22 -9.41 11.65
C GLU A 313 29.32 -9.96 13.08
N GLU A 314 28.81 -9.23 14.08
CA GLU A 314 28.94 -9.60 15.49
C GLU A 314 28.03 -10.78 15.88
N LEU A 315 26.82 -10.83 15.32
CA LEU A 315 25.83 -11.86 15.67
C LEU A 315 25.68 -12.97 14.63
N GLY A 316 26.38 -12.86 13.49
CA GLY A 316 26.41 -13.88 12.44
C GLY A 316 25.08 -14.07 11.72
N MET A 317 24.26 -13.01 11.59
CA MET A 317 22.98 -13.09 10.91
C MET A 317 23.01 -12.45 9.50
N PRO A 318 22.07 -12.80 8.60
CA PRO A 318 21.99 -12.16 7.30
C PRO A 318 21.74 -10.66 7.42
N LEU A 319 22.36 -9.84 6.54
CA LEU A 319 22.28 -8.38 6.61
C LEU A 319 20.84 -7.84 6.51
N ASN A 320 19.99 -8.45 5.67
CA ASN A 320 18.57 -8.06 5.60
C ASN A 320 17.82 -8.31 6.93
N GLN A 321 18.18 -9.41 7.63
CA GLN A 321 17.59 -9.69 8.94
C GLN A 321 18.08 -8.66 9.98
N ALA A 322 19.36 -8.32 9.92
CA ALA A 322 19.94 -7.27 10.80
C ALA A 322 19.24 -5.91 10.59
N VAL A 323 18.97 -5.53 9.33
CA VAL A 323 18.17 -4.33 9.04
C VAL A 323 16.77 -4.45 9.63
N ALA A 324 16.10 -5.58 9.41
CA ALA A 324 14.75 -5.81 9.92
C ALA A 324 14.69 -5.73 11.45
N ASP A 325 15.64 -6.34 12.15
CA ASP A 325 15.67 -6.37 13.60
C ASP A 325 15.95 -4.99 14.21
N LEU A 326 16.81 -4.17 13.59
CA LEU A 326 17.05 -2.78 14.00
C LEU A 326 15.81 -1.88 13.85
N LEU A 327 14.93 -2.22 12.91
CA LEU A 327 13.75 -1.42 12.55
C LEU A 327 12.42 -1.98 13.13
N ALA A 328 12.45 -3.15 13.78
CA ALA A 328 11.23 -3.86 14.21
C ALA A 328 10.91 -3.75 15.69
N GLY A 329 11.75 -3.06 16.50
CA GLY A 329 11.70 -3.25 17.93
C GLY A 329 10.63 -2.44 18.65
N GLU A 330 9.98 -3.08 19.61
CA GLU A 330 9.09 -2.44 20.57
C GLU A 330 9.83 -2.07 21.89
N ASP A 331 11.01 -2.68 22.15
CA ASP A 331 11.81 -2.49 23.37
C ASP A 331 13.20 -1.91 23.04
N HIS A 332 13.70 -1.01 23.89
CA HIS A 332 15.03 -0.37 23.77
C HIS A 332 15.20 0.63 22.60
N TYR A 333 14.41 1.67 22.64
CA TYR A 333 14.41 2.74 21.63
C TYR A 333 15.61 3.68 21.81
N LEU A 334 16.46 3.80 20.77
CA LEU A 334 17.61 4.70 20.76
C LEU A 334 17.58 5.67 19.60
N GLY A 335 17.81 6.95 19.89
CA GLY A 335 17.94 7.98 18.87
C GLY A 335 19.32 7.93 18.19
N ALA A 336 19.45 7.31 17.04
CA ALA A 336 20.70 7.13 16.30
C ALA A 336 20.93 8.22 15.22
N TRP A 337 20.54 9.45 15.48
CA TRP A 337 20.74 10.59 14.58
C TRP A 337 21.87 11.54 15.02
N THR A 338 22.58 11.23 16.10
CA THR A 338 23.81 11.87 16.56
C THR A 338 24.94 10.85 16.69
N SER A 339 26.19 11.30 16.78
CA SER A 339 27.32 10.40 17.04
C SER A 339 27.17 9.67 18.37
N GLU A 340 26.65 10.32 19.40
CA GLU A 340 26.44 9.75 20.73
C GLU A 340 25.35 8.66 20.71
N GLY A 341 24.24 8.87 20.01
CA GLY A 341 23.19 7.88 19.86
C GLY A 341 23.65 6.65 19.05
N ILE A 342 24.42 6.88 18.00
CA ILE A 342 25.03 5.80 17.20
C ILE A 342 26.05 5.01 18.05
N GLU A 343 26.87 5.67 18.89
CA GLU A 343 27.83 5.04 19.79
C GLU A 343 27.11 4.13 20.80
N MET A 344 26.02 4.61 21.41
CA MET A 344 25.22 3.81 22.32
C MET A 344 24.64 2.56 21.62
N ALA A 345 24.10 2.69 20.42
CA ALA A 345 23.60 1.57 19.64
C ALA A 345 24.72 0.57 19.31
N TYR A 346 25.88 1.08 18.90
CA TYR A 346 27.05 0.27 18.61
C TYR A 346 27.53 -0.53 19.84
N GLU A 347 27.66 0.10 21.02
CA GLU A 347 28.05 -0.56 22.27
C GLU A 347 27.04 -1.66 22.69
N MET A 348 25.73 -1.42 22.51
CA MET A 348 24.73 -2.45 22.77
C MET A 348 24.93 -3.68 21.89
N ILE A 349 25.24 -3.47 20.60
CA ILE A 349 25.45 -4.58 19.65
C ILE A 349 26.74 -5.33 19.99
N VAL A 350 27.85 -4.61 20.18
CA VAL A 350 29.19 -5.21 20.28
C VAL A 350 29.46 -5.77 21.66
N ASP A 351 29.14 -5.04 22.72
CA ASP A 351 29.50 -5.39 24.09
C ASP A 351 28.41 -6.21 24.80
N GLN A 352 27.14 -5.97 24.45
CA GLN A 352 25.99 -6.65 25.09
C GLN A 352 25.35 -7.71 24.21
N HIS A 353 25.66 -7.75 22.90
CA HIS A 353 25.01 -8.61 21.91
C HIS A 353 23.48 -8.42 21.83
N ILE A 354 23.03 -7.18 22.02
CA ILE A 354 21.63 -6.75 21.94
C ILE A 354 21.45 -5.92 20.66
N VAL A 355 20.44 -6.24 19.86
CA VAL A 355 20.02 -5.41 18.73
C VAL A 355 19.04 -4.37 19.24
N PRO A 356 19.38 -3.06 19.27
CA PRO A 356 18.47 -2.03 19.70
C PRO A 356 17.44 -1.72 18.62
N SER A 357 16.28 -1.22 19.00
CA SER A 357 15.42 -0.44 18.11
C SER A 357 15.94 0.95 17.96
N ILE A 358 16.06 1.42 16.75
CA ILE A 358 16.61 2.74 16.46
C ILE A 358 15.58 3.70 15.87
N SER A 359 15.66 4.95 16.31
CA SER A 359 15.05 6.09 15.62
C SER A 359 16.13 6.88 14.90
N GLY A 360 15.78 7.43 13.76
CA GLY A 360 16.70 8.18 12.91
C GLY A 360 16.42 9.68 12.85
N ALA A 361 16.98 10.31 11.86
CA ALA A 361 16.71 11.70 11.49
C ALA A 361 15.22 11.90 11.12
N LEU A 362 14.61 10.90 10.52
CA LEU A 362 13.16 10.88 10.24
C LEU A 362 12.29 10.78 11.49
N GLY A 363 12.86 10.40 12.61
CA GLY A 363 12.18 10.07 13.85
C GLY A 363 12.07 8.56 14.04
N GLU A 364 10.94 8.07 14.52
CA GLU A 364 10.66 6.65 14.65
C GLU A 364 10.66 5.99 13.28
N LEU A 365 11.54 5.01 13.06
CA LEU A 365 11.63 4.26 11.82
C LEU A 365 10.65 3.08 11.84
N ALA A 366 9.36 3.39 11.99
CA ALA A 366 8.29 2.42 11.92
C ALA A 366 7.88 2.18 10.45
N PHE A 367 7.52 0.94 10.13
CA PHE A 367 7.13 0.56 8.78
C PHE A 367 5.77 -0.11 8.77
N THR A 368 4.95 0.22 7.77
CA THR A 368 3.73 -0.51 7.48
C THR A 368 4.05 -1.95 7.05
N PRO A 369 3.07 -2.87 7.02
CA PRO A 369 3.27 -4.21 6.44
C PRO A 369 3.80 -4.16 5.00
N GLU A 370 3.46 -3.12 4.25
CA GLU A 370 3.92 -2.86 2.88
C GLU A 370 5.32 -2.25 2.81
N LYS A 371 5.99 -2.07 3.95
CA LYS A 371 7.35 -1.52 4.05
C LYS A 371 7.50 -0.07 3.61
N HIS A 372 6.45 0.74 3.75
CA HIS A 372 6.56 2.19 3.81
C HIS A 372 6.82 2.68 5.23
N THR A 373 7.64 3.70 5.38
CA THR A 373 7.76 4.41 6.66
C THR A 373 6.46 5.15 6.97
N ILE A 374 6.17 5.23 8.27
CA ILE A 374 5.17 6.14 8.81
C ILE A 374 5.90 7.43 9.15
N ILE A 375 5.85 8.41 8.25
CA ILE A 375 6.58 9.68 8.37
C ILE A 375 5.61 10.80 8.68
N ASN A 376 6.16 11.89 9.20
CA ASN A 376 5.44 13.12 9.37
C ASN A 376 5.46 13.93 8.07
N TYR A 377 4.32 14.48 7.71
CA TYR A 377 4.22 15.45 6.65
C TYR A 377 4.22 16.86 7.21
N SER A 378 4.71 17.81 6.44
CA SER A 378 4.49 19.22 6.64
C SER A 378 3.66 19.76 5.47
N THR A 379 2.67 20.57 5.79
CA THR A 379 2.00 21.39 4.80
C THR A 379 2.80 22.66 4.55
N TYR A 380 2.88 23.09 3.30
CA TYR A 380 3.62 24.25 2.87
C TYR A 380 2.72 25.24 2.15
N ALA A 381 3.08 26.53 2.31
CA ALA A 381 2.70 27.55 1.35
C ALA A 381 3.96 28.08 0.64
N VAL A 382 3.82 28.42 -0.63
CA VAL A 382 4.80 29.21 -1.39
C VAL A 382 4.21 30.57 -1.62
N GLU A 383 4.87 31.59 -1.10
CA GLU A 383 4.44 33.00 -1.19
C GLU A 383 5.60 33.88 -1.66
N TYR A 384 5.27 35.02 -2.24
CA TYR A 384 6.22 36.06 -2.61
C TYR A 384 6.30 37.15 -1.55
N LEU A 385 7.44 37.17 -0.80
CA LEU A 385 7.77 38.23 0.17
C LEU A 385 9.15 38.83 -0.16
N ASN A 386 9.26 39.61 -1.24
CA ASN A 386 10.47 40.06 -1.91
C ASN A 386 11.21 38.97 -2.72
N ASP A 387 10.88 37.70 -2.51
CA ASP A 387 11.33 36.51 -3.25
C ASP A 387 10.37 35.38 -2.96
N TYR A 388 10.23 34.40 -3.86
CA TYR A 388 9.43 33.20 -3.59
C TYR A 388 10.14 32.33 -2.56
N LYS A 389 9.41 31.95 -1.50
CA LYS A 389 9.88 31.09 -0.42
C LYS A 389 8.85 30.07 0.00
N PHE A 390 9.34 28.92 0.49
CA PHE A 390 8.54 27.95 1.20
C PHE A 390 8.33 28.38 2.66
N TYR A 391 7.11 28.25 3.12
CA TYR A 391 6.74 28.42 4.52
C TYR A 391 6.04 27.15 5.00
N HIS A 392 6.47 26.62 6.14
CA HIS A 392 5.70 25.58 6.83
C HIS A 392 4.43 26.20 7.40
N THR A 393 3.29 25.64 7.06
CA THR A 393 1.99 26.11 7.54
C THR A 393 1.48 25.25 8.69
N ASP A 394 1.69 23.95 8.63
CA ASP A 394 1.33 23.03 9.69
C ASP A 394 2.20 21.77 9.66
N PHE A 395 2.17 21.02 10.75
CA PHE A 395 2.90 19.78 10.91
C PHE A 395 1.93 18.65 11.21
N VAL A 396 1.77 17.73 10.27
CA VAL A 396 0.82 16.64 10.38
C VAL A 396 1.52 15.39 10.86
N THR A 397 1.33 15.04 12.12
CA THR A 397 1.75 13.74 12.66
C THR A 397 0.66 12.71 12.41
N ARG A 398 0.98 11.66 11.68
CA ARG A 398 0.08 10.53 11.52
C ARG A 398 0.64 9.28 12.19
N GLY A 399 -0.12 8.77 13.13
CA GLY A 399 0.06 7.41 13.62
C GLY A 399 -0.86 6.47 12.83
N GLY A 400 -0.33 5.84 11.80
CA GLY A 400 -1.04 4.85 11.01
C GLY A 400 -1.56 5.37 9.67
N GLY A 401 -1.24 4.64 8.59
CA GLY A 401 -1.66 4.94 7.22
C GLY A 401 -3.17 4.81 7.00
N VAL A 402 -3.60 5.09 5.78
CA VAL A 402 -4.96 4.85 5.29
C VAL A 402 -5.34 3.39 5.58
N GLY A 403 -6.38 3.19 6.38
CA GLY A 403 -6.75 1.89 6.94
C GLY A 403 -6.53 1.81 8.45
N SER A 404 -6.23 2.94 9.12
CA SER A 404 -6.24 2.98 10.59
C SER A 404 -7.60 2.53 11.13
N SER A 405 -7.59 1.87 12.27
CA SER A 405 -8.82 1.42 12.93
C SER A 405 -9.83 2.54 13.20
N GLU A 406 -9.37 3.78 13.33
CA GLU A 406 -10.22 4.96 13.55
C GLU A 406 -10.99 5.34 12.28
N HIS A 407 -10.33 5.30 11.11
CA HIS A 407 -10.96 5.58 9.83
C HIS A 407 -11.97 4.49 9.46
N SER A 408 -11.59 3.23 9.59
CA SER A 408 -12.49 2.09 9.41
C SER A 408 -13.69 2.14 10.37
N ALA A 409 -13.49 2.58 11.63
CA ALA A 409 -14.55 2.73 12.59
C ALA A 409 -15.55 3.83 12.21
N TRP A 410 -15.08 4.94 11.65
CA TRP A 410 -15.97 6.03 11.22
C TRP A 410 -16.89 5.62 10.07
N ILE A 411 -16.37 4.95 9.05
CA ILE A 411 -17.17 4.46 7.92
C ILE A 411 -18.09 3.33 8.37
N TRP A 412 -17.60 2.46 9.22
CA TRP A 412 -18.39 1.44 9.85
C TRP A 412 -19.62 2.04 10.55
N ASN A 413 -19.44 3.05 11.39
CA ASN A 413 -20.53 3.73 12.06
C ASN A 413 -21.50 4.36 11.06
N LYS A 414 -20.98 5.01 10.00
CA LYS A 414 -21.81 5.63 8.96
C LYS A 414 -22.67 4.62 8.18
N VAL A 415 -22.17 3.41 7.92
CA VAL A 415 -22.89 2.34 7.24
C VAL A 415 -23.92 1.65 8.16
N PHE A 416 -23.63 1.54 9.45
CA PHE A 416 -24.47 0.80 10.42
C PHE A 416 -25.22 1.68 11.43
N ASP A 417 -24.98 3.01 11.47
CA ASP A 417 -25.81 3.97 12.23
C ASP A 417 -27.16 4.28 11.56
N GLN A 418 -27.42 3.65 10.41
CA GLN A 418 -28.76 3.70 9.83
C GLN A 418 -29.64 2.71 10.59
N ASP A 419 -30.81 3.15 11.05
CA ASP A 419 -31.89 2.30 11.53
C ASP A 419 -32.32 1.35 10.39
N PHE A 420 -31.62 0.23 10.26
CA PHE A 420 -32.04 -0.82 9.33
C PHE A 420 -33.31 -1.46 9.88
N ASP A 421 -34.40 -1.24 9.20
CA ASP A 421 -35.66 -1.94 9.45
C ASP A 421 -35.55 -3.37 8.87
N TYR A 422 -34.93 -4.26 9.66
CA TYR A 422 -34.87 -5.67 9.30
C TYR A 422 -36.27 -6.26 9.29
N LYS A 423 -36.73 -6.68 8.13
CA LYS A 423 -37.98 -7.46 8.03
C LYS A 423 -37.87 -8.67 8.94
N GLN A 424 -38.93 -8.92 9.76
CA GLN A 424 -39.01 -10.13 10.54
C GLN A 424 -38.79 -11.33 9.63
N GLU A 425 -37.98 -12.29 10.10
CA GLU A 425 -37.81 -13.55 9.36
C GLU A 425 -39.19 -14.25 9.31
N ASP A 426 -39.61 -14.60 8.10
CA ASP A 426 -40.85 -15.36 7.92
C ASP A 426 -40.73 -16.70 8.67
N GLU A 427 -41.78 -17.09 9.41
CA GLU A 427 -41.85 -18.34 10.14
C GLU A 427 -41.84 -19.60 9.21
N ASP A 428 -41.93 -19.42 7.89
CA ASP A 428 -41.92 -20.47 6.86
C ASP A 428 -40.54 -20.74 6.23
N ILE A 429 -39.40 -20.42 6.91
CA ILE A 429 -38.10 -20.81 6.39
C ILE A 429 -37.93 -22.33 6.47
N LYS A 430 -37.73 -22.97 5.30
CA LYS A 430 -37.49 -24.41 5.22
C LYS A 430 -36.22 -24.83 5.97
N ASP A 431 -36.18 -26.09 6.38
CA ASP A 431 -34.99 -26.68 7.00
C ASP A 431 -33.78 -26.54 6.08
N TYR A 432 -32.64 -26.34 6.68
CA TYR A 432 -31.37 -26.18 5.97
C TYR A 432 -30.90 -27.55 5.46
N GLU A 433 -30.72 -27.68 4.13
CA GLU A 433 -30.29 -28.91 3.45
C GLU A 433 -28.82 -28.92 3.05
N GLY A 434 -28.09 -27.84 3.31
CA GLY A 434 -26.68 -27.64 2.91
C GLY A 434 -26.49 -26.40 2.02
N THR A 435 -25.27 -26.18 1.58
CA THR A 435 -24.93 -25.06 0.71
C THR A 435 -24.36 -25.54 -0.63
N LYS A 436 -24.82 -24.96 -1.73
CA LYS A 436 -24.21 -25.10 -3.05
C LYS A 436 -23.41 -23.84 -3.39
N ALA A 437 -22.21 -24.02 -3.85
CA ALA A 437 -21.31 -22.90 -4.23
C ALA A 437 -21.25 -22.74 -5.75
N VAL A 438 -21.28 -21.49 -6.21
CA VAL A 438 -21.09 -21.11 -7.61
C VAL A 438 -19.88 -20.20 -7.67
N LEU A 439 -18.80 -20.66 -8.28
CA LEU A 439 -17.53 -19.96 -8.39
C LEU A 439 -17.31 -19.54 -9.84
N ILE A 440 -17.17 -18.25 -10.10
CA ILE A 440 -17.08 -17.71 -11.47
C ILE A 440 -15.91 -16.75 -11.59
N ALA A 441 -14.96 -17.03 -12.50
CA ALA A 441 -13.95 -16.11 -12.96
C ALA A 441 -14.23 -15.71 -14.41
N THR A 442 -14.54 -14.44 -14.66
CA THR A 442 -15.04 -13.96 -15.97
C THR A 442 -13.98 -13.36 -16.88
N SER A 443 -12.71 -13.64 -16.65
CA SER A 443 -11.60 -13.14 -17.48
C SER A 443 -10.58 -14.22 -17.76
N SER A 444 -9.81 -14.02 -18.84
CA SER A 444 -8.78 -14.93 -19.33
C SER A 444 -7.41 -14.24 -19.41
N GLY A 445 -6.38 -15.03 -19.66
CA GLY A 445 -5.03 -14.55 -19.91
C GLY A 445 -4.22 -14.19 -18.68
N TRP A 446 -2.90 -14.10 -18.89
CA TRP A 446 -1.92 -13.95 -17.80
C TRP A 446 -2.05 -12.66 -17.01
N ASP A 447 -2.47 -11.58 -17.65
CA ASP A 447 -2.62 -10.26 -17.01
C ASP A 447 -3.83 -10.24 -16.05
N ASN A 448 -4.76 -11.18 -16.22
CA ASN A 448 -5.93 -11.41 -15.37
C ASN A 448 -5.78 -12.62 -14.43
N TYR A 449 -4.55 -13.11 -14.26
CA TYR A 449 -4.17 -14.26 -13.44
C TYR A 449 -4.94 -14.33 -12.10
N ARG A 450 -4.97 -13.21 -11.39
CA ARG A 450 -5.57 -13.08 -10.07
C ARG A 450 -7.03 -13.56 -9.98
N HIS A 451 -7.82 -13.37 -11.03
CA HIS A 451 -9.24 -13.72 -11.00
C HIS A 451 -9.45 -15.24 -10.94
N GLN A 452 -8.70 -16.01 -11.73
CA GLN A 452 -8.76 -17.46 -11.68
C GLN A 452 -8.08 -18.01 -10.41
N ALA A 453 -6.98 -17.41 -9.96
CA ALA A 453 -6.33 -17.79 -8.71
C ALA A 453 -7.23 -17.58 -7.50
N ASP A 454 -8.01 -16.49 -7.47
CA ASP A 454 -8.96 -16.23 -6.38
C ASP A 454 -10.08 -17.28 -6.32
N VAL A 455 -10.75 -17.61 -7.43
CA VAL A 455 -11.82 -18.66 -7.40
C VAL A 455 -11.26 -20.03 -7.06
N LEU A 456 -10.04 -20.35 -7.51
CA LEU A 456 -9.36 -21.59 -7.13
C LEU A 456 -9.05 -21.65 -5.63
N ALA A 457 -8.67 -20.51 -5.03
CA ALA A 457 -8.44 -20.44 -3.59
C ALA A 457 -9.75 -20.66 -2.81
N TYR A 458 -10.88 -20.10 -3.26
CA TYR A 458 -12.19 -20.41 -2.68
C TYR A 458 -12.55 -21.91 -2.87
N TYR A 459 -12.29 -22.47 -4.05
CA TYR A 459 -12.53 -23.89 -4.31
C TYR A 459 -11.76 -24.76 -3.29
N GLN A 460 -10.46 -24.54 -3.13
CA GLN A 460 -9.66 -25.30 -2.16
C GLN A 460 -10.13 -25.08 -0.72
N TYR A 461 -10.48 -23.85 -0.35
CA TYR A 461 -11.02 -23.54 0.97
C TYR A 461 -12.32 -24.32 1.23
N LEU A 462 -13.26 -24.33 0.29
CA LEU A 462 -14.53 -25.03 0.42
C LEU A 462 -14.33 -26.56 0.49
N LYS A 463 -13.41 -27.12 -0.31
CA LYS A 463 -13.05 -28.56 -0.23
C LYS A 463 -12.51 -28.94 1.15
N GLN A 464 -11.72 -28.05 1.79
CA GLN A 464 -11.22 -28.24 3.17
C GLN A 464 -12.35 -28.13 4.22
N ASN A 465 -13.48 -27.51 3.87
CA ASN A 465 -14.64 -27.30 4.73
C ASN A 465 -15.86 -28.15 4.32
N ASN A 466 -15.61 -29.40 3.90
CA ASN A 466 -16.56 -30.48 3.64
C ASN A 466 -17.43 -30.33 2.38
N PHE A 467 -17.15 -29.38 1.48
CA PHE A 467 -17.81 -29.36 0.18
C PHE A 467 -17.24 -30.48 -0.72
N THR A 468 -18.13 -31.16 -1.45
CA THR A 468 -17.78 -32.11 -2.52
C THR A 468 -17.80 -31.40 -3.87
N ASP A 469 -17.29 -32.06 -4.94
CA ASP A 469 -17.39 -31.49 -6.29
C ASP A 469 -18.84 -31.32 -6.76
N ASP A 470 -19.77 -32.16 -6.27
CA ASP A 470 -21.21 -32.02 -6.54
C ASP A 470 -21.85 -30.80 -5.85
N ASP A 471 -21.14 -30.18 -4.89
CA ASP A 471 -21.62 -29.00 -4.19
C ASP A 471 -21.05 -27.70 -4.80
N ILE A 472 -20.04 -27.80 -5.68
CA ILE A 472 -19.33 -26.66 -6.27
C ILE A 472 -19.55 -26.65 -7.78
N LEU A 473 -20.05 -25.56 -8.32
CA LEU A 473 -20.10 -25.29 -9.75
C LEU A 473 -19.00 -24.27 -10.08
N LEU A 474 -17.96 -24.69 -10.81
CA LEU A 474 -16.82 -23.86 -11.17
C LEU A 474 -16.80 -23.49 -12.65
N ILE A 475 -16.80 -22.17 -12.92
CA ILE A 475 -16.71 -21.60 -14.28
C ILE A 475 -15.47 -20.70 -14.34
N MET A 476 -14.51 -21.00 -15.21
CA MET A 476 -13.31 -20.17 -15.42
C MET A 476 -12.73 -20.43 -16.81
N ALA A 477 -11.78 -19.57 -17.24
CA ALA A 477 -11.16 -19.72 -18.57
C ALA A 477 -10.25 -20.96 -18.66
N ASP A 478 -9.63 -21.38 -17.56
CA ASP A 478 -8.73 -22.56 -17.51
C ASP A 478 -7.56 -22.49 -18.49
N ASP A 479 -6.92 -21.33 -18.57
CA ASP A 479 -5.82 -21.06 -19.51
C ASP A 479 -4.47 -20.79 -18.85
N LEU A 480 -4.42 -20.59 -17.52
CA LEU A 480 -3.23 -20.16 -16.79
C LEU A 480 -2.22 -21.29 -16.52
N ALA A 481 -2.72 -22.50 -16.17
CA ALA A 481 -1.85 -23.62 -15.80
C ALA A 481 -0.94 -24.05 -16.98
N SER A 482 -1.41 -23.87 -18.20
CA SER A 482 -0.70 -24.19 -19.44
C SER A 482 -0.16 -22.97 -20.19
N ASP A 483 -0.30 -21.75 -19.64
CA ASP A 483 0.20 -20.54 -20.28
C ASP A 483 1.73 -20.56 -20.40
N LYS A 484 2.25 -20.05 -21.53
CA LYS A 484 3.70 -19.98 -21.80
C LYS A 484 4.44 -19.05 -20.83
N LYS A 485 3.76 -18.09 -20.23
CA LYS A 485 4.31 -17.19 -19.21
C LYS A 485 4.41 -17.86 -17.86
N ASN A 486 3.74 -19.01 -17.64
CA ASN A 486 3.74 -19.72 -16.36
C ASN A 486 5.15 -20.29 -16.09
N PRO A 487 5.85 -19.81 -15.03
CA PRO A 487 7.19 -20.29 -14.72
C PRO A 487 7.20 -21.72 -14.17
N TYR A 488 6.05 -22.25 -13.73
CA TYR A 488 5.85 -23.62 -13.23
C TYR A 488 4.59 -24.23 -13.85
N PRO A 489 4.66 -24.74 -15.09
CA PRO A 489 3.52 -25.30 -15.79
C PRO A 489 2.73 -26.32 -14.93
N GLY A 490 1.41 -26.20 -14.92
CA GLY A 490 0.52 -27.03 -14.09
C GLY A 490 0.35 -26.51 -12.66
N GLN A 491 0.93 -25.36 -12.31
CA GLN A 491 0.77 -24.76 -10.98
C GLN A 491 0.11 -23.38 -11.09
N ILE A 492 -0.82 -23.12 -10.19
CA ILE A 492 -1.41 -21.80 -9.95
C ILE A 492 -1.28 -21.54 -8.45
N ILE A 493 -0.65 -20.44 -8.09
CA ILE A 493 -0.47 -20.02 -6.69
C ILE A 493 -1.17 -18.69 -6.47
N ARG A 494 -1.45 -18.38 -5.22
CA ARG A 494 -2.01 -17.09 -4.80
C ARG A 494 -1.09 -16.33 -3.85
N ASP A 495 -0.11 -16.99 -3.29
CA ASP A 495 0.84 -16.41 -2.34
C ASP A 495 2.28 -16.83 -2.68
N ASN A 496 3.19 -15.86 -2.68
CA ASN A 496 4.63 -16.08 -2.91
C ASN A 496 5.30 -16.87 -1.77
N LEU A 497 4.68 -16.95 -0.59
CA LEU A 497 5.25 -17.58 0.60
C LEU A 497 4.78 -19.03 0.74
N SER A 498 3.49 -19.31 0.59
CA SER A 498 2.93 -20.64 0.75
C SER A 498 3.28 -21.56 -0.42
N LEU A 499 3.40 -21.01 -1.64
CA LEU A 499 3.63 -21.75 -2.88
C LEU A 499 2.65 -22.93 -3.07
N GLU A 500 1.50 -22.89 -2.41
CA GLU A 500 0.46 -23.91 -2.52
C GLU A 500 -0.10 -23.92 -3.93
N ASN A 501 -0.11 -25.11 -4.56
CA ASN A 501 -0.70 -25.26 -5.88
C ASN A 501 -2.22 -25.38 -5.80
N LEU A 502 -2.91 -24.31 -6.10
CA LEU A 502 -4.38 -24.23 -6.09
C LEU A 502 -5.05 -25.04 -7.20
N TYR A 503 -4.29 -25.48 -8.22
CA TYR A 503 -4.81 -26.20 -9.38
C TYR A 503 -4.79 -27.72 -9.18
N THR A 504 -4.49 -28.20 -7.96
CA THR A 504 -4.47 -29.63 -7.64
C THR A 504 -5.88 -30.16 -7.38
N ASP A 505 -6.24 -31.27 -8.04
CA ASP A 505 -7.52 -31.97 -7.88
C ASP A 505 -8.77 -31.06 -8.03
N VAL A 506 -8.73 -30.16 -9.03
CA VAL A 506 -9.82 -29.24 -9.34
C VAL A 506 -10.73 -29.83 -10.42
N THR A 507 -12.04 -29.80 -10.19
CA THR A 507 -13.06 -30.11 -11.19
C THR A 507 -13.62 -28.80 -11.75
N ILE A 508 -13.38 -28.52 -13.03
CA ILE A 508 -13.89 -27.35 -13.75
C ILE A 508 -15.11 -27.81 -14.56
N ASP A 509 -16.30 -27.31 -14.23
CA ASP A 509 -17.55 -27.72 -14.92
C ASP A 509 -17.64 -27.12 -16.31
N TYR A 510 -17.24 -25.84 -16.46
CA TYR A 510 -17.30 -25.17 -17.75
C TYR A 510 -16.11 -24.22 -17.94
N LYS A 511 -15.60 -24.21 -19.18
CA LYS A 511 -14.73 -23.15 -19.62
C LYS A 511 -15.53 -21.89 -19.98
N LEU A 512 -15.03 -20.73 -19.60
CA LEU A 512 -15.72 -19.46 -19.80
C LEU A 512 -16.10 -19.23 -21.27
N ASP A 513 -15.19 -19.55 -22.20
CA ASP A 513 -15.36 -19.36 -23.65
C ASP A 513 -16.48 -20.24 -24.26
N ASP A 514 -16.88 -21.32 -23.60
CA ASP A 514 -17.93 -22.21 -24.06
C ASP A 514 -19.34 -21.71 -23.68
N LEU A 515 -19.42 -20.68 -22.84
CA LEU A 515 -20.64 -20.17 -22.27
C LEU A 515 -20.96 -18.74 -22.71
N THR A 516 -22.24 -18.43 -22.70
CA THR A 516 -22.78 -17.07 -22.81
C THR A 516 -23.50 -16.69 -21.50
N PRO A 517 -23.79 -15.40 -21.24
CA PRO A 517 -24.63 -15.01 -20.13
C PRO A 517 -26.01 -15.69 -20.12
N ALA A 518 -26.56 -16.02 -21.30
CA ALA A 518 -27.81 -16.77 -21.39
C ALA A 518 -27.67 -18.25 -20.96
N ASP A 519 -26.52 -18.87 -21.22
CA ASP A 519 -26.19 -20.21 -20.75
C ASP A 519 -26.06 -20.24 -19.23
N LEU A 520 -25.36 -19.24 -18.65
CA LEU A 520 -25.25 -19.07 -17.19
C LEU A 520 -26.64 -19.01 -16.54
N LYS A 521 -27.56 -18.26 -17.11
CA LYS A 521 -28.96 -18.24 -16.63
C LYS A 521 -29.61 -19.63 -16.61
N GLN A 522 -29.43 -20.45 -17.66
CA GLN A 522 -30.01 -21.81 -17.68
C GLN A 522 -29.34 -22.71 -16.63
N ILE A 523 -28.01 -22.58 -16.47
CA ILE A 523 -27.23 -23.32 -15.45
C ILE A 523 -27.76 -22.99 -14.05
N LEU A 524 -27.88 -21.71 -13.70
CA LEU A 524 -28.33 -21.28 -12.36
C LEU A 524 -29.81 -21.62 -12.08
N LEU A 525 -30.65 -21.72 -13.11
CA LEU A 525 -32.02 -22.16 -12.99
C LEU A 525 -32.17 -23.69 -12.97
N GLY A 526 -31.09 -24.47 -13.06
CA GLY A 526 -31.11 -25.92 -13.04
C GLY A 526 -31.66 -26.55 -14.31
N ARG A 527 -31.61 -25.84 -15.46
CA ARG A 527 -32.19 -26.29 -16.74
C ARG A 527 -31.14 -27.00 -17.58
N ARG A 528 -31.05 -28.31 -17.42
CA ARG A 528 -30.10 -29.17 -18.17
C ARG A 528 -30.41 -29.23 -19.66
N SER A 529 -29.39 -29.32 -20.47
CA SER A 529 -29.47 -29.57 -21.91
C SER A 529 -28.23 -30.37 -22.38
N GLU A 530 -28.19 -30.76 -23.64
CA GLU A 530 -27.03 -31.44 -24.21
C GLU A 530 -25.77 -30.56 -24.15
N LYS A 531 -25.92 -29.24 -24.34
CA LYS A 531 -24.84 -28.25 -24.18
C LYS A 531 -24.48 -27.99 -22.70
N LEU A 532 -25.46 -28.11 -21.81
CA LEU A 532 -25.35 -27.76 -20.39
C LEU A 532 -25.64 -28.98 -19.50
N PRO A 533 -24.72 -29.96 -19.45
CA PRO A 533 -24.94 -31.20 -18.70
C PRO A 533 -24.86 -31.02 -17.19
N THR A 534 -24.06 -30.07 -16.71
CA THR A 534 -23.93 -29.69 -15.29
C THR A 534 -24.74 -28.43 -15.01
N VAL A 535 -25.56 -28.44 -13.99
CA VAL A 535 -26.38 -27.28 -13.60
C VAL A 535 -26.45 -27.19 -12.08
N LEU A 536 -26.81 -26.04 -11.57
CA LEU A 536 -27.01 -25.81 -10.14
C LEU A 536 -28.18 -26.71 -9.67
N ASP A 537 -27.82 -27.78 -8.96
CA ASP A 537 -28.78 -28.74 -8.41
C ASP A 537 -29.12 -28.35 -6.97
N SER A 538 -30.00 -27.37 -6.82
CA SER A 538 -30.43 -26.82 -5.56
C SER A 538 -31.94 -26.68 -5.45
N THR A 539 -32.42 -26.64 -4.23
CA THR A 539 -33.83 -26.45 -3.83
C THR A 539 -33.94 -25.23 -2.91
N ASP A 540 -35.17 -24.92 -2.50
CA ASP A 540 -35.47 -23.89 -1.51
C ASP A 540 -35.04 -24.26 -0.06
N GLY A 541 -34.47 -25.45 0.17
CA GLY A 541 -33.76 -25.84 1.40
C GLY A 541 -32.27 -25.54 1.39
N HIS A 542 -31.64 -25.30 0.21
CA HIS A 542 -30.22 -25.04 0.10
C HIS A 542 -29.89 -23.54 0.22
N ASN A 543 -28.80 -23.23 0.88
CA ASN A 543 -28.15 -21.91 0.70
C ASN A 543 -27.33 -21.91 -0.58
N ILE A 544 -27.16 -20.73 -1.19
CA ILE A 544 -26.26 -20.51 -2.32
C ILE A 544 -25.15 -19.55 -1.90
N LEU A 545 -23.90 -19.97 -2.10
CA LEU A 545 -22.73 -19.11 -2.07
C LEU A 545 -22.32 -18.77 -3.51
N LEU A 546 -22.40 -17.51 -3.89
CA LEU A 546 -21.91 -17.01 -5.18
C LEU A 546 -20.60 -16.28 -4.98
N ILE A 547 -19.52 -16.73 -5.60
CA ILE A 547 -18.25 -16.02 -5.71
C ILE A 547 -18.09 -15.60 -7.16
N TRP A 548 -17.98 -14.31 -7.38
CA TRP A 548 -17.77 -13.72 -8.69
C TRP A 548 -16.50 -12.89 -8.68
N THR A 549 -15.58 -13.13 -9.62
CA THR A 549 -14.37 -12.32 -9.79
C THR A 549 -14.12 -12.01 -11.26
N GLY A 550 -13.80 -10.76 -11.55
CA GLY A 550 -13.60 -10.30 -12.93
C GLY A 550 -13.51 -8.80 -13.04
N HIS A 551 -13.69 -8.31 -14.25
CA HIS A 551 -13.77 -6.89 -14.53
C HIS A 551 -15.20 -6.34 -14.41
N GLY A 552 -15.30 -5.04 -14.14
CA GLY A 552 -16.58 -4.32 -14.09
C GLY A 552 -16.46 -2.91 -14.65
N VAL A 553 -17.58 -2.42 -15.12
CA VAL A 553 -17.79 -1.03 -15.54
C VAL A 553 -19.05 -0.51 -14.85
N PRO A 554 -19.29 0.80 -14.79
CA PRO A 554 -20.52 1.31 -14.19
C PRO A 554 -21.77 0.61 -14.70
N GLY A 555 -22.54 -0.01 -13.80
CA GLY A 555 -23.78 -0.73 -14.08
C GLY A 555 -23.65 -2.14 -14.65
N SER A 556 -22.44 -2.67 -14.87
CA SER A 556 -22.27 -3.99 -15.49
C SER A 556 -21.01 -4.73 -15.03
N LEU A 557 -21.10 -6.06 -14.89
CA LEU A 557 -19.96 -6.97 -14.83
C LEU A 557 -19.59 -7.39 -16.25
N LEU A 558 -18.29 -7.54 -16.51
CA LEU A 558 -17.81 -7.98 -17.82
C LEU A 558 -17.74 -9.51 -17.86
N TRP A 559 -18.16 -10.06 -18.98
CA TRP A 559 -18.07 -11.48 -19.30
C TRP A 559 -17.10 -11.66 -20.46
N ASP A 560 -16.22 -12.61 -20.40
CA ASP A 560 -15.25 -12.95 -21.42
C ASP A 560 -14.43 -11.75 -21.98
N ASP A 561 -13.73 -11.04 -21.11
CA ASP A 561 -12.80 -9.95 -21.47
C ASP A 561 -13.42 -8.86 -22.38
N ASN A 562 -14.54 -8.31 -21.97
CA ASN A 562 -15.27 -7.21 -22.60
C ASN A 562 -16.10 -7.56 -23.85
N ARG A 563 -16.26 -8.84 -24.22
CA ARG A 563 -17.12 -9.20 -25.36
C ARG A 563 -18.60 -9.14 -25.02
N ASN A 564 -18.94 -9.48 -23.78
CA ASN A 564 -20.31 -9.45 -23.29
C ASN A 564 -20.39 -8.78 -21.92
N MET A 565 -21.56 -8.24 -21.60
CA MET A 565 -21.81 -7.57 -20.32
C MET A 565 -23.02 -8.20 -19.63
N ILE A 566 -22.93 -8.30 -18.30
CA ILE A 566 -24.03 -8.69 -17.42
C ILE A 566 -24.42 -7.45 -16.62
N THR A 567 -25.53 -6.83 -16.98
CA THR A 567 -26.02 -5.64 -16.29
C THR A 567 -26.59 -5.97 -14.91
N GLY A 568 -26.57 -5.00 -13.98
CA GLY A 568 -27.20 -5.15 -12.67
C GLY A 568 -28.67 -5.54 -12.77
N ARG A 569 -29.40 -4.97 -13.72
CA ARG A 569 -30.79 -5.34 -14.00
C ARG A 569 -30.94 -6.81 -14.41
N TYR A 570 -30.07 -7.30 -15.29
CA TYR A 570 -30.07 -8.72 -15.68
C TYR A 570 -29.81 -9.63 -14.47
N MET A 571 -28.88 -9.28 -13.60
CA MET A 571 -28.59 -10.03 -12.37
C MET A 571 -29.79 -10.03 -11.42
N SER A 572 -30.44 -8.89 -11.25
CA SER A 572 -31.65 -8.74 -10.42
C SER A 572 -32.78 -9.60 -10.94
N GLU A 573 -33.06 -9.58 -12.25
CA GLU A 573 -34.08 -10.42 -12.89
C GLU A 573 -33.76 -11.92 -12.72
N LEU A 574 -32.49 -12.30 -12.88
CA LEU A 574 -32.03 -13.69 -12.70
C LEU A 574 -32.22 -14.17 -11.26
N PHE A 575 -31.80 -13.41 -10.28
CA PHE A 575 -31.92 -13.79 -8.86
C PHE A 575 -33.38 -13.85 -8.39
N ASN A 576 -34.22 -12.94 -8.88
CA ASN A 576 -35.68 -13.02 -8.64
C ASN A 576 -36.31 -14.28 -9.28
N GLU A 577 -35.89 -14.69 -10.50
CA GLU A 577 -36.33 -15.92 -11.14
C GLU A 577 -35.86 -17.17 -10.38
N MET A 578 -34.62 -17.17 -9.89
CA MET A 578 -34.06 -18.22 -9.04
C MET A 578 -34.88 -18.39 -7.74
N TYR A 579 -35.20 -17.29 -7.06
CA TYR A 579 -36.02 -17.33 -5.86
C TYR A 579 -37.42 -17.85 -6.15
N SER A 580 -38.05 -17.34 -7.19
CA SER A 580 -39.40 -17.75 -7.60
C SER A 580 -39.47 -19.23 -8.04
N ALA A 581 -38.34 -19.75 -8.55
CA ALA A 581 -38.20 -21.15 -8.94
C ALA A 581 -37.81 -22.08 -7.76
N GLY A 582 -37.71 -21.55 -6.55
CA GLY A 582 -37.33 -22.32 -5.35
C GLY A 582 -35.88 -22.85 -5.43
N LYS A 583 -34.94 -22.04 -5.92
CA LYS A 583 -33.55 -22.44 -6.09
C LYS A 583 -32.66 -22.16 -4.89
N TYR A 584 -33.11 -21.36 -3.94
CA TYR A 584 -32.38 -21.13 -2.71
C TYR A 584 -33.24 -20.73 -1.53
N ARG A 585 -32.76 -21.10 -0.36
CA ARG A 585 -33.27 -20.69 0.94
C ARG A 585 -32.76 -19.28 1.29
N LYS A 586 -31.43 -19.06 1.22
CA LYS A 586 -30.73 -17.79 1.31
C LYS A 586 -29.59 -17.81 0.30
N MET A 587 -29.23 -16.64 -0.24
CA MET A 587 -28.13 -16.50 -1.16
C MET A 587 -27.17 -15.41 -0.65
N PHE A 588 -25.89 -15.75 -0.55
CA PHE A 588 -24.83 -14.82 -0.23
C PHE A 588 -23.87 -14.70 -1.41
N GLY A 589 -23.75 -13.50 -1.97
CA GLY A 589 -22.86 -13.22 -3.08
C GLY A 589 -21.67 -12.37 -2.64
N VAL A 590 -20.46 -12.77 -3.05
CA VAL A 590 -19.19 -12.04 -2.89
C VAL A 590 -18.74 -11.66 -4.29
N ILE A 591 -18.74 -10.37 -4.62
CA ILE A 591 -18.48 -9.86 -5.98
C ILE A 591 -17.22 -9.00 -5.97
N GLU A 592 -16.16 -9.53 -6.57
CA GLU A 592 -14.90 -8.84 -6.83
C GLU A 592 -14.91 -8.30 -8.26
N ALA A 593 -15.16 -7.01 -8.41
CA ALA A 593 -15.04 -6.28 -9.68
C ALA A 593 -15.01 -4.77 -9.41
N CYS A 594 -14.43 -4.02 -10.33
CA CYS A 594 -14.61 -2.57 -10.37
C CYS A 594 -16.09 -2.22 -10.48
N TYR A 595 -16.53 -1.17 -9.81
CA TYR A 595 -17.93 -0.68 -9.84
C TYR A 595 -18.98 -1.73 -9.44
N SER A 596 -18.57 -2.80 -8.73
CA SER A 596 -19.47 -3.91 -8.36
C SER A 596 -20.68 -3.46 -7.55
N GLY A 597 -20.56 -2.41 -6.76
CA GLY A 597 -21.69 -1.78 -6.07
C GLY A 597 -22.78 -1.29 -7.01
N SER A 598 -22.43 -0.77 -8.20
CA SER A 598 -23.41 -0.31 -9.19
C SER A 598 -24.31 -1.43 -9.73
N VAL A 599 -23.81 -2.66 -9.76
CA VAL A 599 -24.58 -3.86 -10.12
C VAL A 599 -25.42 -4.33 -8.94
N ALA A 600 -24.84 -4.33 -7.74
CA ALA A 600 -25.53 -4.79 -6.54
C ALA A 600 -26.70 -3.87 -6.13
N MET A 601 -26.62 -2.58 -6.41
CA MET A 601 -27.72 -1.62 -6.19
C MET A 601 -29.00 -2.02 -6.93
N GLU A 602 -28.89 -2.54 -8.15
CA GLU A 602 -30.04 -3.01 -8.95
C GLU A 602 -30.65 -4.30 -8.37
N CYS A 603 -29.93 -5.01 -7.50
CA CYS A 603 -30.40 -6.24 -6.85
C CYS A 603 -31.09 -5.96 -5.49
N VAL A 604 -31.21 -4.71 -5.06
CA VAL A 604 -31.95 -4.35 -3.84
C VAL A 604 -33.41 -4.69 -4.01
N GLY A 605 -33.99 -5.38 -3.03
CA GLY A 605 -35.37 -5.87 -3.08
C GLY A 605 -35.51 -7.34 -3.49
N VAL A 606 -34.45 -7.99 -3.98
CA VAL A 606 -34.45 -9.43 -4.26
C VAL A 606 -34.58 -10.22 -2.94
N PRO A 607 -35.57 -11.11 -2.79
CA PRO A 607 -35.79 -11.82 -1.52
C PRO A 607 -34.62 -12.71 -1.12
N LYS A 608 -34.25 -12.67 0.18
CA LYS A 608 -33.26 -13.56 0.81
C LYS A 608 -31.86 -13.52 0.17
N LEU A 609 -31.55 -12.48 -0.61
CA LEU A 609 -30.24 -12.20 -1.21
C LEU A 609 -29.48 -11.19 -0.38
N LEU A 610 -28.20 -11.45 -0.15
CA LEU A 610 -27.20 -10.49 0.34
C LEU A 610 -26.03 -10.45 -0.62
N LEU A 611 -25.58 -9.26 -0.96
CA LEU A 611 -24.36 -9.05 -1.77
C LEU A 611 -23.33 -8.27 -0.99
N MET A 612 -22.12 -8.79 -0.92
CA MET A 612 -20.93 -8.08 -0.46
C MET A 612 -20.02 -7.81 -1.65
N THR A 613 -19.73 -6.56 -1.91
CA THR A 613 -18.98 -6.10 -3.08
C THR A 613 -17.64 -5.50 -2.71
N ALA A 614 -16.65 -5.70 -3.57
CA ALA A 614 -15.31 -5.12 -3.38
C ALA A 614 -15.30 -3.59 -3.44
N THR A 615 -16.30 -2.99 -4.10
CA THR A 615 -16.36 -1.54 -4.35
C THR A 615 -17.79 -1.02 -4.21
N ASN A 616 -17.91 0.29 -3.97
CA ASN A 616 -19.18 0.98 -4.19
C ASN A 616 -19.47 1.17 -5.70
N ASP A 617 -20.43 2.03 -6.03
CA ASP A 617 -20.89 2.28 -7.41
C ASP A 617 -19.97 3.20 -8.24
N LYS A 618 -18.91 3.78 -7.64
CA LYS A 618 -18.11 4.88 -8.23
C LYS A 618 -16.63 4.59 -8.37
N GLU A 619 -16.14 3.45 -7.86
CA GLU A 619 -14.71 3.20 -7.74
C GLU A 619 -14.28 1.85 -8.31
N THR A 620 -12.96 1.69 -8.46
CA THR A 620 -12.33 0.48 -8.95
C THR A 620 -11.80 -0.39 -7.81
N SER A 621 -11.89 -1.71 -7.95
CA SER A 621 -11.23 -2.66 -7.05
C SER A 621 -9.71 -2.71 -7.30
N LYS A 622 -8.96 -3.24 -6.35
CA LYS A 622 -7.50 -3.24 -6.40
C LYS A 622 -6.92 -4.65 -6.42
N ALA A 623 -5.94 -4.82 -7.32
CA ALA A 623 -5.10 -6.01 -7.34
C ALA A 623 -4.10 -5.99 -6.17
N GLU A 624 -3.71 -7.18 -5.69
CA GLU A 624 -2.77 -7.33 -4.59
C GLU A 624 -1.75 -8.44 -4.86
N LEU A 625 -0.59 -8.39 -4.19
CA LEU A 625 0.47 -9.39 -4.25
C LEU A 625 1.06 -9.58 -5.66
N TYR A 626 1.76 -8.57 -6.16
CA TYR A 626 2.56 -8.76 -7.36
C TYR A 626 3.69 -9.76 -7.11
N SER A 627 3.80 -10.75 -7.99
CA SER A 627 4.91 -11.71 -7.99
C SER A 627 5.94 -11.40 -9.05
N SER A 628 7.19 -11.15 -8.66
CA SER A 628 8.30 -10.97 -9.62
C SER A 628 8.65 -12.27 -10.38
N VAL A 629 8.31 -13.44 -9.83
CA VAL A 629 8.50 -14.74 -10.47
C VAL A 629 7.42 -14.98 -11.52
N TRP A 630 6.15 -14.79 -11.15
CA TRP A 630 5.01 -14.90 -12.07
C TRP A 630 4.83 -13.68 -12.96
N ARG A 631 5.44 -12.52 -12.60
CA ARG A 631 5.32 -11.24 -13.32
C ARG A 631 3.88 -10.80 -13.53
N THR A 632 3.05 -11.02 -12.53
CA THR A 632 1.64 -10.63 -12.49
C THR A 632 1.16 -10.52 -11.06
N TYR A 633 -0.01 -9.92 -10.85
CA TYR A 633 -0.71 -9.92 -9.57
C TYR A 633 -1.35 -11.27 -9.31
N LEU A 634 -1.20 -11.79 -8.09
CA LEU A 634 -1.65 -13.13 -7.71
C LEU A 634 -3.06 -13.18 -7.14
N THR A 635 -3.59 -12.06 -6.62
CA THR A 635 -4.92 -11.97 -5.97
C THR A 635 -5.46 -10.55 -6.09
N ASN A 636 -6.72 -10.35 -5.70
CA ASN A 636 -7.33 -9.04 -5.48
C ASN A 636 -7.42 -8.75 -3.98
N SER A 637 -7.34 -7.46 -3.59
CA SER A 637 -7.29 -7.04 -2.18
C SER A 637 -8.52 -7.50 -1.39
N PHE A 638 -9.70 -7.33 -1.96
CA PHE A 638 -10.95 -7.78 -1.34
C PHE A 638 -11.00 -9.29 -1.13
N ASN A 639 -10.72 -10.10 -2.17
CA ASN A 639 -10.71 -11.56 -2.03
C ASN A 639 -9.61 -12.05 -1.07
N ALA A 640 -8.46 -11.34 -1.04
CA ALA A 640 -7.41 -11.60 -0.05
C ALA A 640 -7.92 -11.40 1.37
N ALA A 641 -8.64 -10.30 1.63
CA ALA A 641 -9.22 -9.99 2.92
C ALA A 641 -10.29 -11.01 3.34
N VAL A 642 -11.21 -11.39 2.42
CA VAL A 642 -12.26 -12.39 2.70
C VAL A 642 -11.63 -13.73 3.07
N LEU A 643 -10.77 -14.29 2.22
CA LEU A 643 -10.16 -15.60 2.44
C LEU A 643 -9.27 -15.61 3.69
N LYS A 644 -8.52 -14.55 3.96
CA LYS A 644 -7.74 -14.43 5.19
C LYS A 644 -8.63 -14.46 6.42
N THR A 645 -9.73 -13.71 6.42
CA THR A 645 -10.69 -13.69 7.54
C THR A 645 -11.30 -15.08 7.76
N LEU A 646 -11.69 -15.77 6.70
CA LEU A 646 -12.25 -17.12 6.78
C LEU A 646 -11.23 -18.15 7.31
N GLN A 647 -9.95 -18.01 7.00
CA GLN A 647 -8.88 -18.91 7.46
C GLN A 647 -8.46 -18.65 8.91
N GLU A 648 -8.45 -17.40 9.35
CA GLU A 648 -7.97 -16.98 10.67
C GLU A 648 -9.04 -17.00 11.76
N ARG A 649 -10.32 -16.96 11.39
CA ARG A 649 -11.45 -16.90 12.33
C ARG A 649 -12.24 -18.20 12.41
N ASN A 650 -12.88 -18.42 13.55
CA ASN A 650 -13.86 -19.49 13.67
C ASN A 650 -15.16 -19.07 12.97
N ILE A 651 -15.36 -19.57 11.75
CA ILE A 651 -16.50 -19.22 10.89
C ILE A 651 -17.88 -19.55 11.50
N HIS A 652 -17.97 -20.55 12.37
CA HIS A 652 -19.24 -20.94 13.01
C HIS A 652 -19.74 -19.91 14.04
N GLY A 653 -18.83 -19.08 14.57
CA GLY A 653 -19.16 -18.00 15.49
C GLY A 653 -19.19 -16.61 14.84
N LEU A 654 -18.89 -16.52 13.55
CA LEU A 654 -18.76 -15.26 12.83
C LEU A 654 -20.10 -14.85 12.20
N SER A 655 -20.59 -13.66 12.53
CA SER A 655 -21.78 -13.09 11.88
C SER A 655 -21.41 -12.44 10.54
N VAL A 656 -22.41 -12.15 9.69
CA VAL A 656 -22.23 -11.35 8.48
C VAL A 656 -21.57 -10.00 8.81
N LYS A 657 -22.00 -9.36 9.89
CA LYS A 657 -21.44 -8.11 10.40
C LYS A 657 -19.96 -8.25 10.71
N ASP A 658 -19.57 -9.31 11.42
CA ASP A 658 -18.17 -9.48 11.82
C ASP A 658 -17.28 -9.78 10.61
N LEU A 659 -17.75 -10.60 9.66
CA LEU A 659 -17.06 -10.81 8.38
C LEU A 659 -16.87 -9.49 7.65
N TYR A 660 -17.94 -8.72 7.49
CA TYR A 660 -17.91 -7.43 6.81
C TYR A 660 -16.90 -6.48 7.45
N LYS A 661 -16.90 -6.36 8.78
CA LYS A 661 -16.00 -5.48 9.53
C LYS A 661 -14.54 -5.84 9.30
N GLU A 662 -14.20 -7.12 9.39
CA GLU A 662 -12.84 -7.61 9.17
C GLU A 662 -12.41 -7.39 7.72
N VAL A 663 -13.27 -7.74 6.76
CA VAL A 663 -12.97 -7.58 5.33
C VAL A 663 -12.83 -6.12 4.96
N PHE A 664 -13.71 -5.25 5.46
CA PHE A 664 -13.63 -3.81 5.24
C PHE A 664 -12.31 -3.23 5.75
N SER A 665 -11.89 -3.60 6.96
CA SER A 665 -10.66 -3.09 7.57
C SER A 665 -9.38 -3.58 6.86
N GLN A 666 -9.44 -4.72 6.17
CA GLN A 666 -8.28 -5.33 5.50
C GLN A 666 -8.22 -5.03 4.00
N THR A 667 -9.34 -4.63 3.38
CA THR A 667 -9.39 -4.30 1.96
C THR A 667 -8.77 -2.93 1.70
N MET A 668 -7.77 -2.89 0.82
CA MET A 668 -7.04 -1.68 0.52
C MET A 668 -7.59 -1.01 -0.74
N GLY A 669 -7.86 0.30 -0.64
CA GLY A 669 -8.14 1.15 -1.80
C GLY A 669 -9.51 1.02 -2.44
N SER A 670 -10.47 0.40 -1.75
CA SER A 670 -11.87 0.40 -2.16
C SER A 670 -12.81 0.20 -0.98
N HIS A 671 -14.06 0.66 -1.11
CA HIS A 671 -15.07 0.53 -0.06
C HIS A 671 -15.88 -0.77 -0.23
N VAL A 672 -15.55 -1.74 0.59
CA VAL A 672 -16.40 -2.93 0.69
C VAL A 672 -17.80 -2.50 1.15
N THR A 673 -18.82 -2.94 0.46
CA THR A 673 -20.18 -2.54 0.76
C THR A 673 -21.13 -3.75 0.79
N LEU A 674 -22.12 -3.70 1.68
CA LEU A 674 -23.23 -4.68 1.75
C LEU A 674 -24.47 -4.09 1.09
N TYR A 675 -25.12 -4.88 0.25
CA TYR A 675 -26.37 -4.52 -0.40
C TYR A 675 -27.47 -5.53 -0.07
N ASN A 676 -28.69 -5.01 0.07
CA ASN A 676 -29.90 -5.81 0.28
C ASN A 676 -29.99 -6.53 1.65
N ALA A 677 -29.27 -6.05 2.66
CA ALA A 677 -29.25 -6.63 4.00
C ALA A 677 -30.66 -6.76 4.62
N GLU A 678 -31.53 -5.78 4.42
CA GLU A 678 -32.93 -5.75 4.90
C GLU A 678 -33.81 -6.90 4.41
N ASN A 679 -33.49 -7.45 3.22
CA ASN A 679 -34.23 -8.57 2.62
C ASN A 679 -33.59 -9.95 2.91
N PHE A 680 -32.38 -9.96 3.44
CA PHE A 680 -31.64 -11.17 3.80
C PHE A 680 -31.94 -11.64 5.24
N GLY A 681 -32.07 -10.70 6.16
CA GLY A 681 -32.23 -10.91 7.58
C GLY A 681 -31.17 -10.16 8.40
N ASN A 682 -31.30 -10.20 9.71
CA ASN A 682 -30.46 -9.41 10.61
C ASN A 682 -28.97 -9.81 10.51
N VAL A 683 -28.15 -8.97 9.90
CA VAL A 683 -26.72 -9.22 9.67
C VAL A 683 -25.87 -9.30 10.95
N PHE A 684 -26.40 -8.80 12.09
CA PHE A 684 -25.73 -8.92 13.38
C PHE A 684 -25.78 -10.33 13.96
N PHE A 685 -26.79 -11.11 13.60
CA PHE A 685 -27.05 -12.44 14.15
C PHE A 685 -26.99 -13.56 13.12
N ASN A 686 -27.07 -13.26 11.81
CA ASN A 686 -26.95 -14.28 10.79
C ASN A 686 -25.51 -14.79 10.72
N PRO A 687 -25.25 -16.07 11.00
CA PRO A 687 -23.91 -16.65 10.91
C PRO A 687 -23.52 -16.88 9.44
N ILE A 688 -22.25 -16.69 9.13
CA ILE A 688 -21.71 -16.99 7.79
C ILE A 688 -21.27 -18.44 7.62
N GLY A 689 -21.03 -19.15 8.73
CA GLY A 689 -20.57 -20.55 8.72
C GLY A 689 -21.34 -21.44 7.74
N PRO A 690 -22.70 -21.42 7.75
CA PRO A 690 -23.48 -22.20 6.81
C PRO A 690 -23.22 -21.96 5.33
N PHE A 691 -22.62 -20.83 4.94
CA PHE A 691 -22.26 -20.55 3.54
C PHE A 691 -20.89 -21.09 3.16
N PHE A 692 -20.00 -21.30 4.10
CA PHE A 692 -18.60 -21.64 3.87
C PHE A 692 -18.20 -23.03 4.44
N SER A 693 -19.11 -23.76 5.05
CA SER A 693 -18.89 -25.12 5.54
C SER A 693 -20.19 -25.94 5.41
N ASN A 694 -20.07 -27.16 4.88
CA ASN A 694 -21.15 -28.16 4.80
C ASN A 694 -21.03 -29.24 5.87
#